data_e37e63db4103ac43e69e6cc6276d2b48
#
_entry.id   e37e63db4103ac43e69e6cc6276d2b48
#
_cell.length_a   1.000
_cell.length_b   1.000
_cell.length_c   1.000
_cell.angle_alpha   90.00
_cell.angle_beta   90.00
_cell.angle_gamma   90.00
#
_symmetry.space_group_name_H-M   'P 1'
#
loop_
_entity.id
_entity.type
_entity.pdbx_description
1 polymer ?
#
loop_
_entity_poly.entity_id
_entity_poly.type
_entity_poly.pdbx_seq_one_letter_code
_entity_poly.pdbx_strand_id
1 'polypeptide(L)'
;MENLKELEGKTYTEYINIGDVYKIVQNYPDIFKSLPEERQKRIKDYELETGYSPIAPLKKLLKVKGNVVHTKYSFSKTLKNYGRLFTTTPSLASMPREIRNTLANATYTDVDFENCHPKCLSQYCRKNNIRCDVLDNYINNREEVLKEVSESNNISRDTSKHIILGIMNGGSGGNWKINKQPDTFLGKLKKEIVSIHKQICIINGEEYKKVIRRKEFNPEGTMINILLCRLEHQLLINAVAFMTEKGYNVDVLVFDGFMVRKDKELTPEVLPELKKYLKDKTDYDMNIVVKEMKDIIDLSKFNDPVEENKEETTYYKDKEEFEKTHLKIIHPSIYITILKNGNLEFQNETQLTSSYRHKKTIVEGKSVSFILKWINDENIRLYNTLQFIPSNDYDNEDYNTWRGFNQEKIPLPENFDVNNNMYVDMFKEFITNLLGGIENQEYIDYFIAWCANIIQNPDNRSCVCMVLYSYEEGVGKNMIIKTIERCIGEKYMNYISDASNQLFGKHSSAEMNKLLISLNEVKGKDTYTNTDIFKTRITDDKREVELKGKETMLINNYCSYIINTNNLNMVNAGEKDRRFCVMDCNNPRILDKLYFLDYEKTINKSNEAIRCIYEYLKTYDIEAVVPNMLFSEARPKTALYKELVECNKQKEWDFMEQFAYEYINGRTDEYGRVFVSYKELWNDYRRYCQNNNIDLIKLSSRRFLFIFNRTIVGGLNKNKKYEDMFVKETNNNERGYYVNVSKLKLWFAETIR
;
A
#
# COMPACT_ATOMS: atom_id res chain seq x y z
N MET A 1 -14.08 20.55 3.91
CA MET A 1 -12.97 19.61 3.56
C MET A 1 -13.23 18.80 2.28
N GLU A 2 -14.38 18.97 1.63
CA GLU A 2 -14.79 18.13 0.47
C GLU A 2 -14.05 18.41 -0.86
N ASN A 3 -13.39 19.55 -1.06
CA ASN A 3 -12.83 19.94 -2.36
C ASN A 3 -11.31 19.73 -2.54
N LEU A 4 -10.59 19.13 -1.59
CA LEU A 4 -9.12 19.01 -1.70
C LEU A 4 -8.67 18.04 -2.82
N LYS A 5 -9.53 17.16 -3.30
CA LYS A 5 -9.22 16.20 -4.38
C LYS A 5 -9.54 16.70 -5.79
N GLU A 6 -10.01 17.93 -5.93
CA GLU A 6 -10.55 18.44 -7.20
C GLU A 6 -9.53 18.47 -8.34
N LEU A 7 -8.25 18.66 -8.05
CA LEU A 7 -7.17 18.64 -9.04
C LEU A 7 -6.46 17.28 -9.16
N GLU A 8 -6.69 16.36 -8.22
CA GLU A 8 -6.04 15.05 -8.23
C GLU A 8 -6.58 14.18 -9.37
N GLY A 9 -5.67 13.56 -10.12
CA GLY A 9 -6.02 12.67 -11.24
C GLY A 9 -6.46 13.38 -12.52
N LYS A 10 -6.69 14.70 -12.49
CA LYS A 10 -6.95 15.47 -13.72
C LYS A 10 -5.73 15.42 -14.63
N THR A 11 -5.98 15.34 -15.94
CA THR A 11 -4.93 15.40 -16.97
C THR A 11 -4.75 16.83 -17.42
N TYR A 12 -3.53 17.34 -17.32
CA TYR A 12 -3.08 18.62 -17.81
C TYR A 12 -2.30 18.45 -19.11
N THR A 13 -2.37 19.41 -19.99
CA THR A 13 -1.70 19.35 -21.30
C THR A 13 -0.61 20.40 -21.35
N GLU A 14 0.65 19.96 -21.23
CA GLU A 14 1.82 20.84 -21.28
C GLU A 14 2.36 20.93 -22.72
N TYR A 15 2.77 22.11 -23.13
CA TYR A 15 3.40 22.37 -24.43
C TYR A 15 4.89 22.62 -24.23
N ILE A 16 5.72 21.72 -24.70
CA ILE A 16 7.17 21.73 -24.53
C ILE A 16 7.82 21.53 -25.91
N ASN A 17 8.73 22.44 -26.29
CA ASN A 17 9.50 22.27 -27.51
C ASN A 17 10.47 21.08 -27.37
N ILE A 18 10.15 19.96 -27.99
CA ILE A 18 10.97 18.75 -27.91
C ILE A 18 12.34 18.95 -28.58
N GLY A 19 12.47 19.82 -29.58
CA GLY A 19 13.77 20.22 -30.15
C GLY A 19 14.70 20.83 -29.13
N ASP A 20 14.19 21.72 -28.26
CA ASP A 20 14.96 22.30 -27.15
C ASP A 20 15.32 21.24 -26.10
N VAL A 21 14.42 20.28 -25.84
CA VAL A 21 14.72 19.15 -24.95
C VAL A 21 15.87 18.31 -25.50
N TYR A 22 15.87 17.97 -26.78
CA TYR A 22 16.98 17.27 -27.44
C TYR A 22 18.29 18.05 -27.28
N LYS A 23 18.26 19.34 -27.56
CA LYS A 23 19.44 20.21 -27.50
C LYS A 23 20.02 20.27 -26.07
N ILE A 24 19.15 20.36 -25.05
CA ILE A 24 19.55 20.32 -23.63
C ILE A 24 20.18 18.97 -23.28
N VAL A 25 19.54 17.87 -23.62
CA VAL A 25 20.03 16.51 -23.26
C VAL A 25 21.38 16.22 -23.90
N GLN A 26 21.55 16.58 -25.18
CA GLN A 26 22.79 16.33 -25.92
C GLN A 26 23.96 17.17 -25.40
N ASN A 27 23.70 18.43 -25.01
CA ASN A 27 24.75 19.36 -24.59
C ASN A 27 24.79 19.50 -23.03
N TYR A 28 24.13 18.62 -22.28
CA TYR A 28 24.00 18.79 -20.84
C TYR A 28 25.32 18.93 -20.07
N PRO A 29 26.40 18.18 -20.35
CA PRO A 29 27.67 18.34 -19.66
C PRO A 29 28.23 19.77 -19.77
N ASP A 30 28.08 20.42 -20.92
CA ASP A 30 28.58 21.76 -21.15
C ASP A 30 27.61 22.83 -20.61
N ILE A 31 26.31 22.59 -20.73
CA ILE A 31 25.27 23.39 -20.06
C ILE A 31 25.52 23.38 -18.55
N PHE A 32 25.75 22.21 -17.94
CA PHE A 32 26.02 22.10 -16.51
C PHE A 32 27.26 22.91 -16.08
N LYS A 33 28.35 22.85 -16.86
CA LYS A 33 29.56 23.63 -16.59
C LYS A 33 29.33 25.14 -16.75
N SER A 34 28.39 25.56 -17.58
CA SER A 34 28.05 26.97 -17.79
C SER A 34 27.22 27.59 -16.65
N LEU A 35 26.65 26.77 -15.78
CA LEU A 35 25.89 27.23 -14.63
C LEU A 35 26.82 27.81 -13.54
N PRO A 36 26.36 28.78 -12.71
CA PRO A 36 27.11 29.25 -11.57
C PRO A 36 27.53 28.12 -10.61
N GLU A 37 28.74 28.21 -10.01
CA GLU A 37 29.30 27.16 -9.14
C GLU A 37 28.34 26.74 -8.01
N GLU A 38 27.64 27.70 -7.37
CA GLU A 38 26.65 27.42 -6.33
C GLU A 38 25.52 26.52 -6.84
N ARG A 39 25.12 26.71 -8.11
CA ARG A 39 24.08 25.91 -8.76
C ARG A 39 24.58 24.53 -9.12
N GLN A 40 25.79 24.43 -9.66
CA GLN A 40 26.42 23.14 -9.95
C GLN A 40 26.53 22.30 -8.69
N LYS A 41 26.92 22.92 -7.56
CA LYS A 41 27.00 22.25 -6.25
C LYS A 41 25.63 21.74 -5.80
N ARG A 42 24.59 22.57 -5.86
CA ARG A 42 23.21 22.17 -5.50
C ARG A 42 22.70 20.99 -6.29
N ILE A 43 22.96 20.97 -7.60
CA ILE A 43 22.54 19.87 -8.49
C ILE A 43 23.30 18.59 -8.10
N LYS A 44 24.62 18.68 -7.86
CA LYS A 44 25.43 17.52 -7.42
C LYS A 44 24.99 16.99 -6.06
N ASP A 45 24.73 17.86 -5.10
CA ASP A 45 24.25 17.46 -3.78
C ASP A 45 22.88 16.75 -3.89
N TYR A 46 21.98 17.26 -4.73
CA TYR A 46 20.69 16.61 -5.00
C TYR A 46 20.86 15.24 -5.69
N GLU A 47 21.74 15.10 -6.67
CA GLU A 47 22.05 13.82 -7.31
C GLU A 47 22.64 12.81 -6.31
N LEU A 48 23.52 13.26 -5.41
CA LEU A 48 24.12 12.40 -4.37
C LEU A 48 23.11 11.97 -3.31
N GLU A 49 22.19 12.86 -2.92
CA GLU A 49 21.18 12.58 -1.89
C GLU A 49 20.02 11.70 -2.42
N THR A 50 19.64 11.88 -3.67
CA THR A 50 18.44 11.24 -4.24
C THR A 50 18.75 10.13 -5.22
N GLY A 51 19.95 10.08 -5.79
CA GLY A 51 20.29 9.19 -6.91
C GLY A 51 19.67 9.61 -8.26
N TYR A 52 18.96 10.74 -8.31
CA TYR A 52 18.25 11.19 -9.52
C TYR A 52 19.07 12.18 -10.35
N SER A 53 19.31 11.83 -11.60
CA SER A 53 19.89 12.77 -12.57
C SER A 53 18.87 13.82 -13.02
N PRO A 54 19.24 15.13 -13.03
CA PRO A 54 18.37 16.23 -13.48
C PRO A 54 17.86 16.08 -14.94
N ILE A 55 18.57 15.32 -15.76
CA ILE A 55 18.17 15.07 -17.16
C ILE A 55 17.30 13.81 -17.33
N ALA A 56 17.10 13.02 -16.28
CA ALA A 56 16.25 11.83 -16.37
C ALA A 56 14.80 12.14 -16.81
N PRO A 57 14.14 13.19 -16.31
CA PRO A 57 12.84 13.61 -16.82
C PRO A 57 12.89 14.02 -18.29
N LEU A 58 13.94 14.74 -18.72
CA LEU A 58 14.12 15.15 -20.11
C LEU A 58 14.27 13.97 -21.06
N LYS A 59 15.09 12.98 -20.69
CA LYS A 59 15.24 11.74 -21.47
C LYS A 59 13.90 11.01 -21.64
N LYS A 60 13.01 11.06 -20.66
CA LYS A 60 11.65 10.52 -20.79
C LYS A 60 10.80 11.33 -21.77
N LEU A 61 10.94 12.66 -21.78
CA LEU A 61 10.23 13.53 -22.73
C LEU A 61 10.62 13.29 -24.17
N LEU A 62 11.86 12.91 -24.47
CA LEU A 62 12.30 12.58 -25.82
C LEU A 62 11.51 11.41 -26.45
N LYS A 63 10.79 10.62 -25.63
CA LYS A 63 9.91 9.53 -26.10
C LYS A 63 8.51 10.02 -26.50
N VAL A 64 8.18 11.28 -26.24
CA VAL A 64 6.89 11.88 -26.58
C VAL A 64 6.87 12.31 -28.05
N LYS A 65 5.80 11.97 -28.77
CA LYS A 65 5.63 12.42 -30.16
C LYS A 65 5.03 13.84 -30.20
N GLY A 66 5.73 14.75 -30.83
CA GLY A 66 5.34 16.16 -30.93
C GLY A 66 5.62 16.94 -29.63
N ASN A 67 5.11 18.17 -29.58
CA ASN A 67 5.39 19.13 -28.50
C ASN A 67 4.33 19.13 -27.37
N VAL A 68 3.52 18.07 -27.26
CA VAL A 68 2.40 17.97 -26.31
C VAL A 68 2.64 16.86 -25.33
N VAL A 69 2.62 17.16 -24.03
CA VAL A 69 2.81 16.23 -22.93
C VAL A 69 1.55 16.20 -22.06
N HIS A 70 1.03 15.03 -21.80
CA HIS A 70 -0.11 14.84 -20.90
C HIS A 70 0.37 14.45 -19.51
N THR A 71 0.13 15.33 -18.55
CA THR A 71 0.61 15.20 -17.17
C THR A 71 -0.54 15.00 -16.21
N LYS A 72 -0.39 14.09 -15.25
CA LYS A 72 -1.32 13.93 -14.12
C LYS A 72 -0.62 14.27 -12.83
N TYR A 73 -1.38 14.80 -11.89
CA TYR A 73 -0.90 15.16 -10.56
C TYR A 73 -1.55 14.28 -9.49
N SER A 74 -0.78 13.87 -8.48
CA SER A 74 -1.27 13.12 -7.32
C SER A 74 -0.64 13.63 -6.02
N PHE A 75 -1.29 13.36 -4.89
CA PHE A 75 -0.70 13.64 -3.58
C PHE A 75 0.42 12.66 -3.24
N SER A 76 1.36 13.09 -2.39
CA SER A 76 2.41 12.21 -1.88
C SER A 76 1.85 11.02 -1.09
N LYS A 77 2.45 9.84 -1.26
CA LYS A 77 2.10 8.60 -0.55
C LYS A 77 2.20 8.70 0.96
N THR A 78 3.27 9.33 1.43
CA THR A 78 3.57 9.45 2.85
C THR A 78 2.63 10.39 3.59
N LEU A 79 1.98 11.30 2.84
CA LEU A 79 1.09 12.34 3.35
C LEU A 79 -0.22 12.31 2.54
N LYS A 80 -0.88 11.15 2.44
CA LYS A 80 -2.18 11.02 1.76
C LYS A 80 -3.13 12.12 2.23
N ASN A 81 -3.64 12.92 1.28
CA ASN A 81 -4.56 14.04 1.47
C ASN A 81 -4.01 15.27 2.24
N TYR A 82 -2.69 15.34 2.46
CA TYR A 82 -2.06 16.45 3.18
C TYR A 82 -0.90 17.00 2.35
N GLY A 83 -1.08 18.02 1.57
CA GLY A 83 0.05 18.67 1.00
C GLY A 83 0.03 18.84 -0.50
N ARG A 84 1.20 18.88 -1.08
CA ARG A 84 1.45 19.28 -2.46
C ARG A 84 1.14 18.16 -3.44
N LEU A 85 0.64 18.57 -4.60
CA LEU A 85 0.50 17.70 -5.76
C LEU A 85 1.85 17.52 -6.45
N PHE A 86 2.16 16.27 -6.80
CA PHE A 86 3.36 15.87 -7.54
C PHE A 86 2.96 15.25 -8.87
N THR A 87 3.80 15.43 -9.88
CA THR A 87 3.56 14.86 -11.20
C THR A 87 3.85 13.36 -11.20
N THR A 88 2.99 12.59 -11.83
CA THR A 88 3.17 11.14 -12.03
C THR A 88 3.90 10.82 -13.33
N THR A 89 4.11 11.82 -14.18
CA THR A 89 4.77 11.76 -15.48
C THR A 89 5.79 12.90 -15.58
N PRO A 90 6.77 12.84 -16.50
CA PRO A 90 7.67 13.96 -16.74
C PRO A 90 6.90 15.24 -17.09
N SER A 91 7.22 16.34 -16.41
CA SER A 91 6.52 17.61 -16.50
C SER A 91 7.48 18.75 -16.23
N LEU A 92 7.17 19.93 -16.70
CA LEU A 92 7.89 21.17 -16.37
C LEU A 92 7.97 21.37 -14.85
N ALA A 93 6.93 20.98 -14.09
CA ALA A 93 6.92 21.08 -12.64
C ALA A 93 7.99 20.23 -11.94
N SER A 94 8.44 19.12 -12.55
CA SER A 94 9.43 18.21 -11.99
C SER A 94 10.88 18.52 -12.39
N MET A 95 11.11 19.60 -13.14
CA MET A 95 12.44 19.95 -13.66
C MET A 95 13.17 20.97 -12.78
N PRO A 96 14.51 20.96 -12.77
CA PRO A 96 15.29 22.05 -12.22
C PRO A 96 14.88 23.39 -12.81
N ARG A 97 14.94 24.45 -12.00
CA ARG A 97 14.43 25.79 -12.36
C ARG A 97 14.98 26.30 -13.68
N GLU A 98 16.27 26.15 -13.92
CA GLU A 98 16.96 26.65 -15.11
C GLU A 98 16.42 25.97 -16.39
N ILE A 99 16.26 24.66 -16.33
CA ILE A 99 15.71 23.87 -17.44
C ILE A 99 14.23 24.19 -17.64
N ARG A 100 13.47 24.21 -16.54
CA ARG A 100 12.04 24.57 -16.58
C ARG A 100 11.82 25.95 -17.19
N ASN A 101 12.53 26.95 -16.72
CA ASN A 101 12.38 28.31 -17.21
C ASN A 101 12.80 28.43 -18.70
N THR A 102 13.84 27.72 -19.11
CA THR A 102 14.28 27.69 -20.52
C THR A 102 13.19 27.11 -21.41
N LEU A 103 12.60 25.99 -21.03
CA LEU A 103 11.57 25.31 -21.82
C LEU A 103 10.19 25.99 -21.76
N ALA A 104 9.89 26.69 -20.67
CA ALA A 104 8.59 27.30 -20.42
C ALA A 104 8.49 28.76 -20.90
N ASN A 105 9.59 29.50 -20.92
CA ASN A 105 9.58 30.95 -21.11
C ASN A 105 8.84 31.45 -22.36
N ALA A 106 8.96 30.75 -23.48
CA ALA A 106 8.28 31.14 -24.71
C ALA A 106 6.75 30.91 -24.65
N THR A 107 6.31 29.89 -23.91
CA THR A 107 4.95 29.37 -23.94
C THR A 107 4.11 29.80 -22.75
N TYR A 108 4.73 30.07 -21.60
CA TYR A 108 4.03 30.24 -20.32
C TYR A 108 4.37 31.55 -19.61
N THR A 109 3.41 32.05 -18.83
CA THR A 109 3.57 33.07 -17.78
C THR A 109 3.52 32.37 -16.44
N ASP A 110 4.55 32.56 -15.59
CA ASP A 110 4.64 31.98 -14.24
C ASP A 110 3.91 32.90 -13.25
N VAL A 111 2.87 32.37 -12.59
CA VAL A 111 2.07 33.09 -11.58
C VAL A 111 2.30 32.46 -10.23
N ASP A 112 2.70 33.26 -9.24
CA ASP A 112 3.20 32.77 -7.93
C ASP A 112 2.48 33.50 -6.77
N PHE A 113 2.21 32.76 -5.69
CA PHE A 113 1.72 33.36 -4.44
C PHE A 113 2.89 33.86 -3.62
N GLU A 114 3.02 35.17 -3.55
CA GLU A 114 4.15 35.79 -2.89
C GLU A 114 4.22 35.46 -1.40
N ASN A 115 5.33 34.81 -0.99
CA ASN A 115 5.59 34.46 0.42
C ASN A 115 4.49 33.59 1.03
N CYS A 116 4.01 32.60 0.29
CA CYS A 116 2.79 31.82 0.56
C CYS A 116 2.76 31.25 1.99
N HIS A 117 3.68 30.38 2.37
CA HIS A 117 3.69 29.74 3.69
C HIS A 117 3.77 30.71 4.86
N PRO A 118 4.69 31.70 4.89
CA PRO A 118 4.71 32.73 5.95
C PRO A 118 3.38 33.47 6.09
N LYS A 119 2.80 33.92 4.97
CA LYS A 119 1.52 34.65 4.98
C LYS A 119 0.36 33.77 5.44
N CYS A 120 0.31 32.51 5.00
CA CYS A 120 -0.68 31.55 5.47
C CYS A 120 -0.56 31.31 6.98
N LEU A 121 0.67 31.14 7.49
CA LEU A 121 0.90 30.89 8.92
C LEU A 121 0.48 32.11 9.76
N SER A 122 0.88 33.32 9.39
CA SER A 122 0.50 34.54 10.09
C SER A 122 -1.02 34.73 10.14
N GLN A 123 -1.70 34.57 8.99
CA GLN A 123 -3.16 34.70 8.95
C GLN A 123 -3.86 33.61 9.74
N TYR A 124 -3.35 32.36 9.72
CA TYR A 124 -3.85 31.29 10.57
C TYR A 124 -3.70 31.61 12.06
N CYS A 125 -2.53 32.16 12.45
CA CYS A 125 -2.29 32.57 13.82
C CYS A 125 -3.30 33.66 14.26
N ARG A 126 -3.51 34.67 13.46
CA ARG A 126 -4.48 35.73 13.76
C ARG A 126 -5.91 35.22 13.92
N LYS A 127 -6.34 34.32 13.04
CA LYS A 127 -7.67 33.67 13.10
C LYS A 127 -7.88 32.85 14.37
N ASN A 128 -6.81 32.34 14.97
CA ASN A 128 -6.84 31.54 16.18
C ASN A 128 -6.31 32.25 17.43
N ASN A 129 -6.16 33.59 17.38
CA ASN A 129 -5.65 34.44 18.48
C ASN A 129 -4.26 34.00 18.97
N ILE A 130 -3.40 33.56 18.05
CA ILE A 130 -1.99 33.21 18.34
C ILE A 130 -1.11 34.40 17.99
N ARG A 131 -0.28 34.84 18.94
CA ARG A 131 0.67 35.92 18.74
C ARG A 131 1.79 35.51 17.79
N CYS A 132 2.11 36.36 16.76
CA CYS A 132 3.09 36.08 15.72
C CYS A 132 3.81 37.36 15.22
N ASP A 133 4.20 38.23 16.14
CA ASP A 133 4.73 39.58 15.83
C ASP A 133 6.05 39.52 15.06
N VAL A 134 6.96 38.59 15.38
CA VAL A 134 8.26 38.46 14.70
C VAL A 134 8.07 37.88 13.28
N LEU A 135 7.13 36.96 13.11
CA LEU A 135 6.73 36.47 11.80
C LEU A 135 6.10 37.56 10.95
N ASP A 136 5.24 38.40 11.56
CA ASP A 136 4.61 39.56 10.89
C ASP A 136 5.65 40.57 10.47
N ASN A 137 6.66 40.85 11.31
CA ASN A 137 7.78 41.69 10.93
C ASN A 137 8.54 41.16 9.71
N TYR A 138 8.81 39.85 9.68
CA TYR A 138 9.42 39.21 8.49
C TYR A 138 8.57 39.34 7.23
N ILE A 139 7.25 39.24 7.33
CA ILE A 139 6.35 39.34 6.18
C ILE A 139 6.32 40.77 5.65
N ASN A 140 6.23 41.76 6.53
CA ASN A 140 6.08 43.15 6.18
C ASN A 140 7.39 43.80 5.73
N ASN A 141 8.53 43.41 6.34
CA ASN A 141 9.85 44.01 6.11
C ASN A 141 10.84 42.96 5.56
N ARG A 142 10.36 42.11 4.65
CA ARG A 142 11.08 40.89 4.21
C ARG A 142 12.49 41.15 3.72
N GLU A 143 12.68 42.10 2.84
CA GLU A 143 14.00 42.39 2.24
C GLU A 143 14.99 42.93 3.26
N GLU A 144 14.51 43.77 4.17
CA GLU A 144 15.33 44.34 5.26
C GLU A 144 15.78 43.21 6.22
N VAL A 145 14.84 42.34 6.61
CA VAL A 145 15.13 41.18 7.47
C VAL A 145 16.09 40.21 6.80
N LEU A 146 15.89 39.87 5.52
CA LEU A 146 16.79 39.01 4.76
C LEU A 146 18.19 39.62 4.67
N LYS A 147 18.31 40.91 4.48
CA LYS A 147 19.57 41.66 4.47
C LYS A 147 20.25 41.62 5.84
N GLU A 148 19.52 41.91 6.91
CA GLU A 148 20.02 41.83 8.30
C GLU A 148 20.59 40.44 8.62
N VAL A 149 19.82 39.39 8.31
CA VAL A 149 20.24 38.00 8.53
C VAL A 149 21.44 37.62 7.67
N SER A 150 21.49 38.08 6.43
CA SER A 150 22.59 37.80 5.48
C SER A 150 23.88 38.45 5.98
N GLU A 151 23.85 39.75 6.33
CA GLU A 151 25.02 40.51 6.78
C GLU A 151 25.53 40.02 8.15
N SER A 152 24.62 39.80 9.10
CA SER A 152 24.99 39.34 10.46
C SER A 152 25.58 37.95 10.52
N ASN A 153 25.34 37.10 9.52
CA ASN A 153 25.84 35.73 9.47
C ASN A 153 26.82 35.45 8.32
N ASN A 154 27.14 36.48 7.51
CA ASN A 154 28.00 36.38 6.33
C ASN A 154 27.55 35.23 5.38
N ILE A 155 26.27 35.23 5.01
CA ILE A 155 25.64 34.26 4.13
C ILE A 155 24.87 34.96 3.00
N SER A 156 24.54 34.22 1.94
CA SER A 156 23.74 34.78 0.85
C SER A 156 22.28 35.04 1.28
N ARG A 157 21.63 36.00 0.59
CA ARG A 157 20.20 36.28 0.78
C ARG A 157 19.32 35.02 0.62
N ASP A 158 19.63 34.18 -0.36
CA ASP A 158 18.89 32.91 -0.58
C ASP A 158 19.11 31.93 0.56
N THR A 159 20.31 31.83 1.10
CA THR A 159 20.61 31.05 2.31
C THR A 159 19.82 31.55 3.51
N SER A 160 19.76 32.91 3.71
CA SER A 160 18.96 33.51 4.78
C SER A 160 17.47 33.12 4.67
N LYS A 161 16.91 33.16 3.47
CA LYS A 161 15.54 32.70 3.19
C LYS A 161 15.34 31.24 3.57
N HIS A 162 16.25 30.36 3.17
CA HIS A 162 16.16 28.92 3.48
C HIS A 162 16.23 28.66 4.99
N ILE A 163 17.07 29.37 5.72
CA ILE A 163 17.18 29.26 7.17
C ILE A 163 15.88 29.66 7.86
N ILE A 164 15.30 30.83 7.47
CA ILE A 164 14.02 31.30 8.03
C ILE A 164 12.90 30.31 7.78
N LEU A 165 12.77 29.80 6.56
CA LEU A 165 11.77 28.78 6.22
C LEU A 165 12.04 27.45 6.96
N GLY A 166 13.30 27.08 7.14
CA GLY A 166 13.70 25.93 7.94
C GLY A 166 13.27 26.05 9.41
N ILE A 167 13.47 27.22 10.03
CA ILE A 167 13.01 27.51 11.40
C ILE A 167 11.49 27.44 11.48
N MET A 168 10.77 28.00 10.51
CA MET A 168 9.31 27.92 10.44
C MET A 168 8.78 26.49 10.41
N ASN A 169 9.51 25.57 9.81
CA ASN A 169 9.16 24.14 9.79
C ASN A 169 9.76 23.33 10.96
N GLY A 170 10.20 24.02 12.02
CA GLY A 170 10.74 23.37 13.23
C GLY A 170 12.17 22.86 13.10
N GLY A 171 12.88 23.23 12.03
CA GLY A 171 14.28 22.89 11.83
C GLY A 171 15.22 23.68 12.73
N SER A 172 16.42 23.14 12.98
CA SER A 172 17.47 23.81 13.75
C SER A 172 18.25 24.85 12.96
N GLY A 173 17.95 25.04 11.65
CA GLY A 173 18.68 25.91 10.74
C GLY A 173 19.85 25.24 10.02
N GLY A 174 19.86 23.90 9.98
CA GLY A 174 20.84 23.10 9.24
C GLY A 174 22.26 23.15 9.81
N ASN A 175 23.24 22.76 8.98
CA ASN A 175 24.67 22.73 9.32
C ASN A 175 25.36 24.11 9.30
N TRP A 176 24.58 25.19 9.15
CA TRP A 176 25.13 26.53 9.11
C TRP A 176 25.50 27.01 10.51
N LYS A 177 26.72 27.55 10.66
CA LYS A 177 27.14 28.28 11.87
C LYS A 177 26.47 29.67 11.87
N ILE A 178 25.25 29.74 12.36
CA ILE A 178 24.43 30.95 12.39
C ILE A 178 24.27 31.44 13.83
N ASN A 179 24.25 32.76 13.98
CA ASN A 179 23.99 33.42 15.27
C ASN A 179 22.48 33.34 15.58
N LYS A 180 22.13 32.55 16.61
CA LYS A 180 20.76 32.35 17.11
C LYS A 180 20.64 32.83 18.56
N GLN A 181 21.47 33.78 18.97
CA GLN A 181 21.34 34.37 20.30
C GLN A 181 19.92 34.96 20.47
N PRO A 182 19.37 34.96 21.69
CA PRO A 182 17.97 35.35 21.94
C PRO A 182 17.58 36.77 21.49
N ASP A 183 18.55 37.65 21.39
CA ASP A 183 18.38 39.05 20.95
C ASP A 183 18.39 39.25 19.43
N THR A 184 18.92 38.27 18.68
CA THR A 184 18.92 38.31 17.21
C THR A 184 17.55 38.02 16.63
N PHE A 185 17.33 38.45 15.38
CA PHE A 185 16.09 38.16 14.66
C PHE A 185 15.81 36.65 14.62
N LEU A 186 16.81 35.81 14.27
CA LEU A 186 16.65 34.35 14.19
C LEU A 186 16.35 33.72 15.55
N GLY A 187 16.94 34.24 16.64
CA GLY A 187 16.65 33.77 18.01
C GLY A 187 15.22 34.09 18.43
N LYS A 188 14.77 35.35 18.18
CA LYS A 188 13.38 35.76 18.44
C LYS A 188 12.38 34.99 17.61
N LEU A 189 12.64 34.83 16.31
CA LEU A 189 11.78 34.00 15.42
C LEU A 189 11.67 32.56 15.88
N LYS A 190 12.79 31.94 16.22
CA LYS A 190 12.79 30.56 16.71
C LYS A 190 11.94 30.37 17.96
N LYS A 191 12.05 31.30 18.93
CA LYS A 191 11.26 31.27 20.17
C LYS A 191 9.77 31.45 19.88
N GLU A 192 9.40 32.37 18.99
CA GLU A 192 8.01 32.58 18.59
C GLU A 192 7.44 31.37 17.86
N ILE A 193 8.16 30.79 16.90
CA ILE A 193 7.74 29.63 16.11
C ILE A 193 7.51 28.41 17.01
N VAL A 194 8.35 28.15 18.00
CA VAL A 194 8.13 27.07 18.98
C VAL A 194 6.81 27.27 19.73
N SER A 195 6.48 28.51 20.11
CA SER A 195 5.19 28.83 20.76
C SER A 195 4.00 28.61 19.81
N ILE A 196 4.14 29.09 18.56
CA ILE A 196 3.11 28.91 17.51
C ILE A 196 2.86 27.44 17.26
N HIS A 197 3.92 26.62 17.10
CA HIS A 197 3.81 25.18 16.85
C HIS A 197 3.02 24.49 17.95
N LYS A 198 3.35 24.74 19.22
CA LYS A 198 2.64 24.14 20.37
C LYS A 198 1.15 24.48 20.33
N GLN A 199 0.80 25.73 20.09
CA GLN A 199 -0.60 26.17 20.07
C GLN A 199 -1.36 25.55 18.89
N ILE A 200 -0.76 25.52 17.70
CA ILE A 200 -1.38 24.88 16.52
C ILE A 200 -1.57 23.37 16.73
N CYS A 201 -0.59 22.69 17.35
CA CYS A 201 -0.72 21.27 17.67
C CYS A 201 -1.84 20.99 18.68
N ILE A 202 -2.09 21.90 19.63
CA ILE A 202 -3.21 21.79 20.56
C ILE A 202 -4.53 21.97 19.81
N ILE A 203 -4.65 23.01 18.97
CA ILE A 203 -5.87 23.28 18.18
C ILE A 203 -6.20 22.10 17.25
N ASN A 204 -5.20 21.47 16.66
CA ASN A 204 -5.37 20.36 15.73
C ASN A 204 -5.06 19.00 16.40
N GLY A 205 -5.44 18.82 17.65
CA GLY A 205 -5.02 17.71 18.52
C GLY A 205 -5.24 16.31 17.95
N GLU A 206 -6.38 16.06 17.32
CA GLU A 206 -6.68 14.74 16.73
C GLU A 206 -5.78 14.43 15.53
N GLU A 207 -5.49 15.41 14.72
CA GLU A 207 -4.58 15.25 13.57
C GLU A 207 -3.13 15.12 14.04
N TYR A 208 -2.75 15.93 15.04
CA TYR A 208 -1.41 15.86 15.63
C TYR A 208 -1.12 14.49 16.26
N LYS A 209 -2.10 13.86 16.91
CA LYS A 209 -1.97 12.47 17.40
C LYS A 209 -1.61 11.48 16.27
N LYS A 210 -2.18 11.66 15.08
CA LYS A 210 -1.85 10.83 13.90
C LYS A 210 -0.41 11.07 13.42
N VAL A 211 0.06 12.32 13.49
CA VAL A 211 1.43 12.68 13.11
C VAL A 211 2.45 12.07 14.07
N ILE A 212 2.26 12.17 15.38
CA ILE A 212 3.16 11.60 16.41
C ILE A 212 3.33 10.10 16.22
N ARG A 213 2.27 9.37 15.88
CA ARG A 213 2.35 7.91 15.66
C ARG A 213 3.22 7.52 14.48
N ARG A 214 3.50 8.44 13.54
CA ARG A 214 4.20 8.18 12.28
C ARG A 214 5.58 8.84 12.19
N LYS A 215 5.85 9.82 13.04
CA LYS A 215 7.08 10.63 13.01
C LYS A 215 7.67 10.76 14.40
N GLU A 216 8.85 10.18 14.62
CA GLU A 216 9.59 10.28 15.88
C GLU A 216 10.34 11.62 15.98
N PHE A 217 10.81 12.15 14.84
CA PHE A 217 11.58 13.38 14.80
C PHE A 217 10.76 14.54 14.25
N ASN A 218 10.74 15.69 14.98
CA ASN A 218 10.08 16.96 14.62
C ASN A 218 8.58 16.78 14.23
N PRO A 219 7.74 16.17 15.06
CA PRO A 219 6.33 15.98 14.76
C PRO A 219 5.56 17.30 14.69
N GLU A 220 5.90 18.31 15.52
CA GLU A 220 5.29 19.63 15.49
C GLU A 220 5.53 20.32 14.13
N GLY A 221 6.78 20.35 13.68
CA GLY A 221 7.13 20.94 12.38
C GLY A 221 6.45 20.21 11.22
N THR A 222 6.27 18.88 11.34
CA THR A 222 5.53 18.08 10.36
C THR A 222 4.05 18.50 10.34
N MET A 223 3.42 18.70 11.50
CA MET A 223 2.03 19.15 11.59
C MET A 223 1.84 20.52 10.95
N ILE A 224 2.75 21.46 11.21
CA ILE A 224 2.72 22.80 10.60
C ILE A 224 2.88 22.69 9.07
N ASN A 225 3.81 21.89 8.60
CA ASN A 225 4.00 21.69 7.16
C ASN A 225 2.75 21.14 6.49
N ILE A 226 2.08 20.15 7.09
CA ILE A 226 0.80 19.61 6.62
C ILE A 226 -0.25 20.70 6.52
N LEU A 227 -0.41 21.49 7.57
CA LEU A 227 -1.37 22.60 7.60
C LEU A 227 -1.09 23.62 6.48
N LEU A 228 0.16 24.06 6.35
CA LEU A 228 0.55 25.07 5.36
C LEU A 228 0.40 24.56 3.92
N CYS A 229 0.81 23.31 3.65
CA CYS A 229 0.62 22.71 2.33
C CYS A 229 -0.87 22.53 1.98
N ARG A 230 -1.72 22.27 2.97
CA ARG A 230 -3.18 22.19 2.75
C ARG A 230 -3.77 23.55 2.41
N LEU A 231 -3.35 24.61 3.09
CA LEU A 231 -3.77 25.98 2.80
C LEU A 231 -3.27 26.44 1.42
N GLU A 232 -2.01 26.16 1.11
CA GLU A 232 -1.42 26.39 -0.21
C GLU A 232 -2.24 25.71 -1.32
N HIS A 233 -2.57 24.44 -1.11
CA HIS A 233 -3.36 23.66 -2.07
C HIS A 233 -4.80 24.20 -2.24
N GLN A 234 -5.43 24.64 -1.17
CA GLN A 234 -6.75 25.27 -1.21
C GLN A 234 -6.73 26.57 -2.02
N LEU A 235 -5.68 27.38 -1.87
CA LEU A 235 -5.47 28.58 -2.68
C LEU A 235 -5.28 28.22 -4.15
N LEU A 236 -4.46 27.19 -4.45
CA LEU A 236 -4.19 26.73 -5.80
C LEU A 236 -5.46 26.24 -6.51
N ILE A 237 -6.27 25.40 -5.86
CA ILE A 237 -7.55 24.92 -6.43
C ILE A 237 -8.44 26.08 -6.87
N ASN A 238 -8.65 27.05 -5.96
CA ASN A 238 -9.50 28.18 -6.24
C ASN A 238 -8.90 29.11 -7.33
N ALA A 239 -7.57 29.25 -7.36
CA ALA A 239 -6.90 30.03 -8.40
C ALA A 239 -7.06 29.38 -9.78
N VAL A 240 -6.86 28.06 -9.88
CA VAL A 240 -7.04 27.32 -11.14
C VAL A 240 -8.50 27.42 -11.61
N ALA A 241 -9.46 27.25 -10.69
CA ALA A 241 -10.88 27.36 -11.02
C ALA A 241 -11.23 28.76 -11.58
N PHE A 242 -10.79 29.84 -10.89
CA PHE A 242 -10.99 31.21 -11.34
C PHE A 242 -10.37 31.48 -12.72
N MET A 243 -9.10 31.07 -12.91
CA MET A 243 -8.40 31.28 -14.17
C MET A 243 -9.09 30.55 -15.33
N THR A 244 -9.54 29.32 -15.07
CA THR A 244 -10.28 28.51 -16.07
C THR A 244 -11.62 29.15 -16.39
N GLU A 245 -12.37 29.64 -15.41
CA GLU A 245 -13.63 30.35 -15.61
C GLU A 245 -13.45 31.64 -16.44
N LYS A 246 -12.34 32.33 -16.24
CA LYS A 246 -11.94 33.52 -17.05
C LYS A 246 -11.40 33.14 -18.44
N GLY A 247 -11.36 31.84 -18.80
CA GLY A 247 -10.92 31.33 -20.09
C GLY A 247 -9.41 31.34 -20.31
N TYR A 248 -8.62 31.26 -19.24
CA TYR A 248 -7.16 31.05 -19.29
C TYR A 248 -6.83 29.55 -19.20
N ASN A 249 -5.84 29.11 -19.96
CA ASN A 249 -5.33 27.76 -19.90
C ASN A 249 -4.23 27.65 -18.84
N VAL A 250 -4.53 26.97 -17.72
CA VAL A 250 -3.56 26.63 -16.68
C VAL A 250 -3.06 25.22 -16.95
N ASP A 251 -1.83 25.09 -17.44
CA ASP A 251 -1.30 23.81 -17.91
C ASP A 251 -0.31 23.16 -16.90
N VAL A 252 0.35 23.97 -16.06
CA VAL A 252 1.38 23.47 -15.13
C VAL A 252 1.08 23.96 -13.71
N LEU A 253 1.07 23.03 -12.75
CA LEU A 253 0.91 23.34 -11.33
C LEU A 253 2.27 23.26 -10.63
N VAL A 254 2.66 24.32 -9.93
CA VAL A 254 3.98 24.44 -9.28
C VAL A 254 3.77 24.84 -7.81
N PHE A 255 3.36 23.90 -6.96
CA PHE A 255 3.15 24.07 -5.51
C PHE A 255 2.37 25.36 -5.14
N ASP A 256 3.08 26.47 -4.85
CA ASP A 256 2.57 27.77 -4.49
C ASP A 256 2.33 28.68 -5.71
N GLY A 257 2.21 28.10 -6.92
CA GLY A 257 1.98 28.83 -8.16
C GLY A 257 1.48 27.93 -9.29
N PHE A 258 1.32 28.52 -10.45
CA PHE A 258 0.88 27.82 -11.66
C PHE A 258 1.35 28.58 -12.91
N MET A 259 1.43 27.87 -14.03
CA MET A 259 1.80 28.48 -15.30
C MET A 259 0.58 28.58 -16.21
N VAL A 260 0.37 29.77 -16.72
CA VAL A 260 -0.69 30.13 -17.67
C VAL A 260 -0.11 30.17 -19.07
N ARG A 261 -0.77 29.52 -20.04
CA ARG A 261 -0.35 29.56 -21.43
C ARG A 261 -0.52 30.95 -22.01
N LYS A 262 0.43 31.41 -22.80
CA LYS A 262 0.45 32.71 -23.46
C LYS A 262 -0.44 32.80 -24.72
N ASP A 263 -1.37 31.86 -24.90
CA ASP A 263 -2.38 31.92 -25.95
C ASP A 263 -3.45 32.97 -25.72
N LYS A 264 -3.55 33.51 -24.50
CA LYS A 264 -4.36 34.63 -24.09
C LYS A 264 -3.53 35.55 -23.22
N GLU A 265 -3.53 36.86 -23.52
CA GLU A 265 -2.81 37.87 -22.76
C GLU A 265 -3.37 37.96 -21.34
N LEU A 266 -2.49 37.93 -20.35
CA LEU A 266 -2.85 38.12 -18.93
C LEU A 266 -2.97 39.63 -18.65
N THR A 267 -4.21 40.13 -18.66
CA THR A 267 -4.43 41.59 -18.46
C THR A 267 -4.13 42.00 -17.00
N PRO A 268 -3.73 43.26 -16.76
CA PRO A 268 -3.34 43.76 -15.43
C PRO A 268 -4.43 43.61 -14.36
N GLU A 269 -5.72 43.59 -14.76
CA GLU A 269 -6.88 43.53 -13.86
C GLU A 269 -7.12 42.12 -13.29
N VAL A 270 -6.66 41.09 -13.99
CA VAL A 270 -6.97 39.68 -13.64
C VAL A 270 -6.37 39.26 -12.30
N LEU A 271 -5.14 39.69 -12.01
CA LEU A 271 -4.48 39.34 -10.74
C LEU A 271 -5.12 40.02 -9.53
N PRO A 272 -5.48 41.32 -9.55
CA PRO A 272 -6.31 41.93 -8.51
C PRO A 272 -7.67 41.25 -8.33
N GLU A 273 -8.35 40.89 -9.40
CA GLU A 273 -9.62 40.14 -9.33
C GLU A 273 -9.43 38.75 -8.70
N LEU A 274 -8.39 38.04 -9.11
CA LEU A 274 -8.03 36.73 -8.52
C LEU A 274 -7.72 36.85 -7.03
N LYS A 275 -6.97 37.90 -6.63
CA LYS A 275 -6.68 38.19 -5.21
C LYS A 275 -7.97 38.36 -4.41
N LYS A 276 -8.90 39.16 -4.91
CA LYS A 276 -10.21 39.39 -4.28
C LYS A 276 -10.99 38.08 -4.18
N TYR A 277 -11.08 37.35 -5.29
CA TYR A 277 -11.77 36.06 -5.35
C TYR A 277 -11.21 35.06 -4.33
N LEU A 278 -9.89 34.91 -4.23
CA LEU A 278 -9.26 34.02 -3.26
C LEU A 278 -9.56 34.43 -1.83
N LYS A 279 -9.52 35.72 -1.53
CA LYS A 279 -9.89 36.23 -0.21
C LYS A 279 -11.33 35.89 0.14
N ASP A 280 -12.26 36.13 -0.78
CA ASP A 280 -13.69 35.85 -0.58
C ASP A 280 -13.98 34.33 -0.40
N LYS A 281 -13.27 33.49 -1.14
CA LYS A 281 -13.47 32.00 -1.12
C LYS A 281 -12.73 31.28 0.00
N THR A 282 -11.54 31.75 0.37
CA THR A 282 -10.66 31.02 1.30
C THR A 282 -10.46 31.73 2.62
N ASP A 283 -10.88 33.03 2.68
CA ASP A 283 -10.60 33.93 3.79
C ASP A 283 -9.09 34.12 4.07
N TYR A 284 -8.25 33.95 3.02
CA TYR A 284 -6.82 34.23 3.04
C TYR A 284 -6.46 35.31 2.01
N ASP A 285 -5.77 36.36 2.49
CA ASP A 285 -5.33 37.48 1.64
C ASP A 285 -3.90 37.20 1.13
N MET A 286 -3.78 36.90 -0.15
CA MET A 286 -2.50 36.55 -0.80
C MET A 286 -2.15 37.56 -1.88
N ASN A 287 -0.90 38.03 -1.89
CA ASN A 287 -0.38 38.71 -3.06
C ASN A 287 -0.04 37.74 -4.16
N ILE A 288 -0.47 38.06 -5.37
CA ILE A 288 -0.27 37.25 -6.55
C ILE A 288 0.58 38.07 -7.51
N VAL A 289 1.65 37.45 -8.00
CA VAL A 289 2.62 38.16 -8.85
C VAL A 289 2.94 37.32 -10.09
N VAL A 290 3.19 38.01 -11.20
CA VAL A 290 3.87 37.38 -12.33
C VAL A 290 5.35 37.30 -12.01
N LYS A 291 5.87 36.10 -11.98
CA LYS A 291 7.27 35.84 -11.66
C LYS A 291 8.10 35.80 -12.94
N GLU A 292 9.10 36.64 -12.99
CA GLU A 292 10.04 36.61 -14.10
C GLU A 292 10.80 35.31 -14.13
N MET A 293 10.79 34.64 -15.28
CA MET A 293 11.57 33.40 -15.52
C MET A 293 13.05 33.79 -15.71
N LYS A 294 13.81 33.76 -14.62
CA LYS A 294 15.26 34.01 -14.60
C LYS A 294 16.06 32.78 -14.88
N ASP A 295 17.35 32.97 -15.14
CA ASP A 295 18.33 31.87 -15.34
C ASP A 295 18.00 30.99 -16.57
N ILE A 296 17.51 31.62 -17.64
CA ILE A 296 17.25 30.95 -18.92
C ILE A 296 18.59 30.59 -19.57
N ILE A 297 18.71 29.33 -19.98
CA ILE A 297 19.88 28.81 -20.69
C ILE A 297 19.79 29.32 -22.15
N ASP A 298 20.81 29.99 -22.59
CA ASP A 298 20.90 30.46 -24.00
C ASP A 298 21.29 29.27 -24.90
N LEU A 299 20.26 28.59 -25.41
CA LEU A 299 20.43 27.42 -26.26
C LEU A 299 21.11 27.72 -27.62
N SER A 300 21.19 28.99 -28.03
CA SER A 300 21.89 29.37 -29.28
C SER A 300 23.39 29.13 -29.23
N LYS A 301 23.96 29.06 -28.02
CA LYS A 301 25.40 28.80 -27.80
C LYS A 301 25.79 27.34 -27.91
N PHE A 302 24.84 26.44 -28.06
CA PHE A 302 25.07 25.00 -28.08
C PHE A 302 24.72 24.45 -29.46
N ASN A 303 25.38 23.38 -29.85
CA ASN A 303 25.19 22.75 -31.15
C ASN A 303 23.75 22.27 -31.31
N ASP A 304 23.19 22.45 -32.51
CA ASP A 304 21.93 21.82 -32.87
C ASP A 304 22.06 20.30 -32.81
N PRO A 305 20.95 19.58 -32.49
CA PRO A 305 20.96 18.15 -32.53
C PRO A 305 21.52 17.65 -33.87
N VAL A 306 22.54 16.82 -33.82
CA VAL A 306 23.04 16.14 -35.04
C VAL A 306 21.87 15.26 -35.48
N GLU A 307 21.37 15.46 -36.73
CA GLU A 307 20.41 14.53 -37.31
C GLU A 307 21.05 13.15 -37.32
N GLU A 308 20.50 12.26 -36.46
CA GLU A 308 20.94 10.87 -36.44
C GLU A 308 20.78 10.27 -37.82
N ASN A 309 21.86 9.67 -38.33
CA ASN A 309 21.91 9.03 -39.64
C ASN A 309 20.67 8.12 -39.83
N LYS A 310 20.06 8.20 -41.03
CA LYS A 310 18.90 7.38 -41.43
C LYS A 310 19.09 5.87 -41.23
N GLU A 311 20.29 5.40 -41.02
CA GLU A 311 20.66 3.98 -40.80
C GLU A 311 20.49 3.55 -39.33
N GLU A 312 20.67 4.45 -38.36
CA GLU A 312 20.34 4.19 -36.94
C GLU A 312 18.83 4.10 -36.70
N THR A 313 18.02 4.68 -37.58
CA THR A 313 16.56 4.65 -37.47
C THR A 313 15.96 3.24 -37.49
N THR A 314 16.62 2.26 -38.09
CA THR A 314 16.11 0.87 -38.18
C THR A 314 16.24 0.15 -36.82
N TYR A 315 17.41 0.24 -36.17
CA TYR A 315 17.61 -0.33 -34.85
C TYR A 315 16.66 0.27 -33.80
N TYR A 316 16.54 1.61 -33.78
CA TYR A 316 15.67 2.27 -32.80
C TYR A 316 14.19 1.96 -33.01
N LYS A 317 13.72 1.81 -34.24
CA LYS A 317 12.36 1.34 -34.53
C LYS A 317 12.15 -0.11 -34.09
N ASP A 318 13.10 -0.99 -34.39
CA ASP A 318 13.07 -2.37 -33.96
C ASP A 318 13.08 -2.49 -32.41
N LYS A 319 13.88 -1.65 -31.74
CA LYS A 319 14.01 -1.54 -30.32
C LYS A 319 12.69 -1.06 -29.69
N GLU A 320 12.11 0.03 -30.20
CA GLU A 320 10.82 0.56 -29.70
C GLU A 320 9.71 -0.49 -29.78
N GLU A 321 9.64 -1.23 -30.88
CA GLU A 321 8.65 -2.30 -31.04
C GLU A 321 8.93 -3.47 -30.10
N PHE A 322 10.20 -3.86 -29.96
CA PHE A 322 10.62 -4.94 -29.09
C PHE A 322 10.35 -4.62 -27.60
N GLU A 323 10.67 -3.41 -27.18
CA GLU A 323 10.49 -2.95 -25.79
C GLU A 323 9.02 -2.74 -25.39
N LYS A 324 8.06 -2.78 -26.31
CA LYS A 324 6.63 -2.83 -25.94
C LYS A 324 6.32 -4.08 -25.13
N THR A 325 7.02 -5.16 -25.41
CA THR A 325 6.78 -6.48 -24.78
C THR A 325 7.97 -7.03 -24.01
N HIS A 326 9.17 -6.45 -24.16
CA HIS A 326 10.40 -6.95 -23.54
C HIS A 326 11.01 -5.90 -22.62
N LEU A 327 11.58 -6.38 -21.52
CA LEU A 327 12.26 -5.55 -20.54
C LEU A 327 13.30 -6.37 -19.76
N LYS A 328 14.23 -5.67 -19.09
CA LYS A 328 15.20 -6.27 -18.17
C LYS A 328 14.90 -5.85 -16.74
N ILE A 329 15.04 -6.79 -15.81
CA ILE A 329 15.08 -6.55 -14.37
C ILE A 329 16.52 -6.73 -13.91
N ILE A 330 17.01 -5.83 -13.03
CA ILE A 330 18.37 -5.89 -12.50
C ILE A 330 18.46 -6.91 -11.37
N HIS A 331 17.49 -6.87 -10.44
CA HIS A 331 17.47 -7.70 -9.24
C HIS A 331 16.17 -8.51 -9.12
N PRO A 332 16.21 -9.84 -9.36
CA PRO A 332 17.31 -10.64 -9.92
C PRO A 332 17.55 -10.32 -11.40
N SER A 333 18.76 -10.56 -11.90
CA SER A 333 19.09 -10.29 -13.31
C SER A 333 18.35 -11.25 -14.25
N ILE A 334 17.20 -10.80 -14.76
CA ILE A 334 16.33 -11.55 -15.67
C ILE A 334 15.75 -10.66 -16.75
N TYR A 335 15.39 -11.28 -17.88
CA TYR A 335 14.63 -10.64 -18.95
C TYR A 335 13.17 -11.12 -18.89
N ILE A 336 12.25 -10.22 -19.17
CA ILE A 336 10.81 -10.50 -19.14
C ILE A 336 10.23 -10.25 -20.52
N THR A 337 9.47 -11.24 -21.02
CA THR A 337 8.59 -11.10 -22.17
C THR A 337 7.13 -11.01 -21.69
N ILE A 338 6.43 -9.95 -22.06
CA ILE A 338 5.01 -9.77 -21.79
C ILE A 338 4.22 -10.43 -22.91
N LEU A 339 3.55 -11.53 -22.62
CA LEU A 339 2.77 -12.30 -23.59
C LEU A 339 1.45 -11.57 -23.95
N LYS A 340 0.82 -11.94 -25.08
CA LYS A 340 -0.44 -11.33 -25.55
C LYS A 340 -1.59 -11.42 -24.54
N ASN A 341 -1.61 -12.45 -23.70
CA ASN A 341 -2.58 -12.64 -22.62
C ASN A 341 -2.22 -11.85 -21.34
N GLY A 342 -1.11 -11.09 -21.36
CA GLY A 342 -0.62 -10.32 -20.21
C GLY A 342 0.23 -11.12 -19.21
N ASN A 343 0.43 -12.42 -19.42
CA ASN A 343 1.33 -13.22 -18.60
C ASN A 343 2.79 -12.86 -18.85
N LEU A 344 3.64 -13.09 -17.86
CA LEU A 344 5.06 -12.81 -17.92
C LEU A 344 5.84 -14.11 -18.14
N GLU A 345 6.69 -14.12 -19.15
CA GLU A 345 7.68 -15.16 -19.38
C GLU A 345 9.05 -14.68 -18.90
N PHE A 346 9.71 -15.48 -18.06
CA PHE A 346 10.99 -15.15 -17.45
C PHE A 346 12.13 -15.89 -18.17
N GLN A 347 13.09 -15.17 -18.68
CA GLN A 347 14.21 -15.71 -19.44
C GLN A 347 15.53 -15.22 -18.88
N ASN A 348 16.55 -16.07 -18.90
CA ASN A 348 17.95 -15.62 -18.78
C ASN A 348 18.47 -15.13 -20.12
N GLU A 349 19.67 -14.54 -20.11
CA GLU A 349 20.30 -13.97 -21.31
C GLU A 349 20.48 -15.00 -22.43
N THR A 350 20.88 -16.23 -22.08
CA THR A 350 21.06 -17.32 -23.04
C THR A 350 19.74 -17.72 -23.71
N GLN A 351 18.66 -17.81 -22.93
CA GLN A 351 17.33 -18.15 -23.42
C GLN A 351 16.81 -17.04 -24.35
N LEU A 352 16.92 -15.77 -23.93
CA LEU A 352 16.49 -14.63 -24.73
C LEU A 352 17.29 -14.54 -26.03
N THR A 353 18.60 -14.69 -25.96
CA THR A 353 19.47 -14.67 -27.15
C THR A 353 19.10 -15.79 -28.11
N SER A 354 18.84 -17.00 -27.62
CA SER A 354 18.42 -18.14 -28.43
C SER A 354 17.09 -17.87 -29.14
N SER A 355 16.10 -17.32 -28.41
CA SER A 355 14.76 -17.04 -28.93
C SER A 355 14.76 -16.03 -30.06
N TYR A 356 15.64 -15.02 -29.99
CA TYR A 356 15.71 -13.92 -30.98
C TYR A 356 16.96 -13.92 -31.86
N ARG A 357 17.70 -15.02 -31.92
CA ARG A 357 18.92 -15.18 -32.71
C ARG A 357 18.72 -14.87 -34.21
N HIS A 358 17.55 -15.14 -34.72
CA HIS A 358 17.18 -14.93 -36.11
C HIS A 358 16.92 -13.45 -36.45
N LYS A 359 16.62 -12.60 -35.47
CA LYS A 359 16.29 -11.18 -35.68
C LYS A 359 17.57 -10.40 -35.96
N LYS A 360 17.63 -9.76 -37.13
CA LYS A 360 18.75 -8.92 -37.58
C LYS A 360 18.30 -7.47 -37.67
N THR A 361 19.24 -6.56 -37.47
CA THR A 361 19.06 -5.12 -37.69
C THR A 361 20.25 -4.55 -38.42
N ILE A 362 20.12 -3.36 -38.99
CA ILE A 362 21.19 -2.69 -39.70
C ILE A 362 21.81 -1.62 -38.82
N VAL A 363 23.13 -1.66 -38.66
CA VAL A 363 23.92 -0.67 -37.96
C VAL A 363 25.12 -0.35 -38.79
N GLU A 364 25.32 0.93 -39.14
CA GLU A 364 26.42 1.38 -40.02
C GLU A 364 26.53 0.57 -41.33
N GLY A 365 25.41 0.32 -41.99
CA GLY A 365 25.33 -0.47 -43.22
C GLY A 365 25.59 -1.97 -43.09
N LYS A 366 25.85 -2.47 -41.87
CA LYS A 366 26.13 -3.89 -41.62
C LYS A 366 24.93 -4.58 -40.90
N SER A 367 24.60 -5.79 -41.38
CA SER A 367 23.60 -6.62 -40.73
C SER A 367 24.18 -7.26 -39.44
N VAL A 368 23.68 -6.85 -38.29
CA VAL A 368 24.11 -7.35 -36.97
C VAL A 368 22.97 -8.06 -36.27
N SER A 369 23.27 -8.85 -35.21
CA SER A 369 22.25 -9.45 -34.39
C SER A 369 21.55 -8.37 -33.58
N PHE A 370 20.21 -8.23 -33.75
CA PHE A 370 19.39 -7.27 -33.02
C PHE A 370 19.48 -7.51 -31.50
N ILE A 371 19.32 -8.76 -31.07
CA ILE A 371 19.27 -9.07 -29.64
C ILE A 371 20.62 -8.81 -28.95
N LEU A 372 21.73 -9.09 -29.56
CA LEU A 372 23.04 -8.79 -28.96
C LEU A 372 23.31 -7.29 -28.91
N LYS A 373 22.88 -6.53 -29.93
CA LYS A 373 22.94 -5.06 -29.88
C LYS A 373 22.07 -4.52 -28.76
N TRP A 374 20.84 -5.05 -28.59
CA TRP A 374 19.90 -4.62 -27.56
C TRP A 374 20.41 -4.94 -26.14
N ILE A 375 20.95 -6.12 -25.90
CA ILE A 375 21.49 -6.51 -24.59
C ILE A 375 22.64 -5.59 -24.14
N ASN A 376 23.48 -5.13 -25.12
CA ASN A 376 24.61 -4.25 -24.83
C ASN A 376 24.28 -2.75 -24.94
N ASP A 377 23.03 -2.38 -25.19
CA ASP A 377 22.61 -0.98 -25.25
C ASP A 377 22.34 -0.49 -23.81
N GLU A 378 23.01 0.59 -23.42
CA GLU A 378 22.89 1.20 -22.08
C GLU A 378 21.49 1.78 -21.80
N ASN A 379 20.69 2.02 -22.83
CA ASN A 379 19.38 2.67 -22.75
C ASN A 379 18.21 1.70 -22.98
N ILE A 380 18.34 0.41 -22.66
CA ILE A 380 17.23 -0.54 -22.78
C ILE A 380 16.14 -0.26 -21.76
N ARG A 381 14.95 -0.81 -22.01
CA ARG A 381 13.84 -0.78 -21.04
C ARG A 381 14.20 -1.61 -19.80
N LEU A 382 14.67 -0.93 -18.77
CA LEU A 382 15.30 -1.48 -17.57
C LEU A 382 14.51 -1.07 -16.32
N TYR A 383 14.39 -2.00 -15.36
CA TYR A 383 13.82 -1.74 -14.04
C TYR A 383 14.68 -2.39 -12.95
N ASN A 384 14.68 -1.80 -11.74
CA ASN A 384 15.47 -2.31 -10.63
C ASN A 384 14.95 -3.67 -10.17
N THR A 385 13.67 -3.75 -9.85
CA THR A 385 13.03 -4.97 -9.36
C THR A 385 11.69 -5.24 -10.04
N LEU A 386 11.18 -6.46 -9.84
CA LEU A 386 9.84 -6.86 -10.22
C LEU A 386 8.94 -6.80 -8.99
N GLN A 387 7.92 -5.97 -9.01
CA GLN A 387 6.98 -5.80 -7.91
C GLN A 387 5.55 -6.12 -8.36
N PHE A 388 4.74 -6.53 -7.39
CA PHE A 388 3.29 -6.53 -7.51
C PHE A 388 2.76 -5.60 -6.44
N ILE A 389 2.38 -4.39 -6.82
CA ILE A 389 1.87 -3.36 -5.92
C ILE A 389 0.50 -2.97 -6.45
N PRO A 390 -0.60 -3.41 -5.82
CA PRO A 390 -1.95 -3.15 -6.29
C PRO A 390 -2.40 -1.73 -5.91
N SER A 391 -1.58 -0.76 -6.23
CA SER A 391 -1.77 0.67 -6.05
C SER A 391 -1.18 1.41 -7.24
N ASN A 392 -1.65 2.63 -7.50
CA ASN A 392 -1.02 3.53 -8.50
C ASN A 392 0.21 4.25 -7.93
N ASP A 393 0.50 4.03 -6.67
CA ASP A 393 1.54 4.71 -5.92
C ASP A 393 2.74 3.76 -5.70
N TYR A 394 3.62 3.64 -6.72
CA TYR A 394 4.83 2.81 -6.69
C TYR A 394 6.01 3.56 -7.32
N ASP A 395 7.22 3.11 -7.01
CA ASP A 395 8.43 3.66 -7.61
C ASP A 395 8.50 3.28 -9.11
N ASN A 396 8.67 4.28 -9.96
CA ASN A 396 8.76 4.06 -11.40
C ASN A 396 10.05 3.33 -11.84
N GLU A 397 11.03 3.17 -10.94
CA GLU A 397 12.23 2.38 -11.19
C GLU A 397 11.98 0.87 -11.08
N ASP A 398 10.86 0.48 -10.45
CA ASP A 398 10.42 -0.90 -10.36
C ASP A 398 9.36 -1.24 -11.42
N TYR A 399 9.40 -2.46 -11.94
CA TYR A 399 8.35 -2.94 -12.84
C TYR A 399 7.18 -3.46 -12.03
N ASN A 400 6.13 -2.67 -11.91
CA ASN A 400 4.90 -3.13 -11.28
C ASN A 400 4.10 -4.01 -12.24
N THR A 401 3.71 -5.21 -11.80
CA THR A 401 2.88 -6.15 -12.57
C THR A 401 1.38 -5.89 -12.41
N TRP A 402 0.98 -5.03 -11.48
CA TRP A 402 -0.42 -4.61 -11.31
C TRP A 402 -0.91 -3.82 -12.52
N ARG A 403 -2.15 -4.08 -12.98
CA ARG A 403 -2.75 -3.43 -14.17
C ARG A 403 -4.18 -2.95 -13.92
N GLY A 404 -4.56 -2.81 -12.63
CA GLY A 404 -5.94 -2.49 -12.25
C GLY A 404 -6.91 -3.64 -12.50
N PHE A 405 -8.13 -3.43 -12.09
CA PHE A 405 -9.22 -4.37 -12.33
C PHE A 405 -9.81 -4.19 -13.73
N ASN A 406 -10.03 -5.30 -14.44
CA ASN A 406 -10.61 -5.23 -15.79
C ASN A 406 -12.04 -4.68 -15.79
N GLN A 407 -12.77 -4.83 -14.70
CA GLN A 407 -14.13 -4.32 -14.54
C GLN A 407 -14.21 -2.79 -14.67
N GLU A 408 -13.16 -2.07 -14.28
CA GLU A 408 -13.09 -0.61 -14.41
C GLU A 408 -13.07 -0.11 -15.87
N LYS A 409 -12.71 -1.00 -16.80
CA LYS A 409 -12.66 -0.70 -18.24
C LYS A 409 -14.00 -0.96 -18.94
N ILE A 410 -14.94 -1.62 -18.27
CA ILE A 410 -16.26 -1.95 -18.79
C ILE A 410 -17.20 -0.81 -18.36
N PRO A 411 -17.94 -0.17 -19.28
CA PRO A 411 -18.90 0.85 -18.91
C PRO A 411 -20.03 0.25 -18.06
N LEU A 412 -20.56 1.05 -17.14
CA LEU A 412 -21.80 0.71 -16.43
C LEU A 412 -23.00 0.84 -17.39
N PRO A 413 -24.07 0.06 -17.16
CA PRO A 413 -25.32 0.23 -17.88
C PRO A 413 -25.86 1.66 -17.75
N GLU A 414 -26.52 2.17 -18.77
CA GLU A 414 -27.28 3.41 -18.69
C GLU A 414 -28.32 3.29 -17.57
N ASN A 415 -28.41 4.27 -16.69
CA ASN A 415 -29.31 4.29 -15.52
C ASN A 415 -28.96 3.26 -14.41
N PHE A 416 -27.69 2.86 -14.28
CA PHE A 416 -27.27 2.03 -13.15
C PHE A 416 -27.51 2.77 -11.82
N ASP A 417 -28.30 2.15 -10.95
CA ASP A 417 -28.50 2.56 -9.56
C ASP A 417 -28.13 1.37 -8.65
N VAL A 418 -27.14 1.56 -7.80
CA VAL A 418 -26.63 0.54 -6.89
C VAL A 418 -27.70 0.03 -5.91
N ASN A 419 -28.69 0.86 -5.58
CA ASN A 419 -29.75 0.54 -4.63
C ASN A 419 -31.00 -0.10 -5.31
N ASN A 420 -31.04 -0.08 -6.63
CA ASN A 420 -32.16 -0.64 -7.40
C ASN A 420 -31.64 -1.35 -8.65
N ASN A 421 -30.89 -2.46 -8.44
CA ASN A 421 -30.31 -3.23 -9.53
C ASN A 421 -30.49 -4.73 -9.29
N MET A 422 -31.17 -5.39 -10.23
CA MET A 422 -31.49 -6.81 -10.12
C MET A 422 -30.29 -7.72 -9.91
N TYR A 423 -29.15 -7.40 -10.51
CA TYR A 423 -27.93 -8.23 -10.36
C TYR A 423 -27.32 -8.11 -8.97
N VAL A 424 -27.35 -6.88 -8.42
CA VAL A 424 -26.91 -6.61 -7.05
C VAL A 424 -27.85 -7.29 -6.04
N ASP A 425 -29.16 -7.25 -6.28
CA ASP A 425 -30.14 -7.89 -5.42
C ASP A 425 -30.01 -9.42 -5.46
N MET A 426 -29.83 -10.02 -6.63
CA MET A 426 -29.57 -11.46 -6.77
C MET A 426 -28.26 -11.87 -6.06
N PHE A 427 -27.21 -11.05 -6.13
CA PHE A 427 -25.96 -11.29 -5.43
C PHE A 427 -26.15 -11.26 -3.91
N LYS A 428 -26.85 -10.26 -3.39
CA LYS A 428 -27.18 -10.14 -1.95
C LYS A 428 -28.04 -11.31 -1.49
N GLU A 429 -29.10 -11.64 -2.25
CA GLU A 429 -29.97 -12.78 -1.96
C GLU A 429 -29.19 -14.09 -1.91
N PHE A 430 -28.27 -14.29 -2.86
CA PHE A 430 -27.46 -15.49 -2.89
C PHE A 430 -26.56 -15.62 -1.64
N ILE A 431 -25.93 -14.54 -1.21
CA ILE A 431 -25.12 -14.51 0.04
C ILE A 431 -26.02 -14.76 1.26
N THR A 432 -27.19 -14.11 1.30
CA THR A 432 -28.16 -14.29 2.39
C THR A 432 -28.59 -15.74 2.52
N ASN A 433 -28.94 -16.38 1.41
CA ASN A 433 -29.32 -17.80 1.42
C ASN A 433 -28.12 -18.69 1.77
N LEU A 434 -26.92 -18.39 1.24
CA LEU A 434 -25.72 -19.17 1.53
C LEU A 434 -25.37 -19.17 3.02
N LEU A 435 -25.54 -18.03 3.70
CA LEU A 435 -25.22 -17.87 5.14
C LEU A 435 -26.39 -18.13 6.07
N GLY A 436 -27.43 -18.82 5.59
CA GLY A 436 -28.50 -19.38 6.42
C GLY A 436 -29.67 -18.42 6.71
N GLY A 437 -29.78 -17.30 5.99
CA GLY A 437 -30.95 -16.41 6.07
C GLY A 437 -30.68 -15.05 6.70
N ILE A 438 -31.72 -14.21 6.70
CA ILE A 438 -31.65 -12.79 7.12
C ILE A 438 -31.33 -12.60 8.60
N GLU A 439 -31.60 -13.58 9.43
CA GLU A 439 -31.24 -13.57 10.87
C GLU A 439 -29.71 -13.49 11.11
N ASN A 440 -28.92 -13.80 10.08
CA ASN A 440 -27.46 -13.71 10.11
C ASN A 440 -26.93 -12.43 9.45
N GLN A 441 -27.66 -11.31 9.51
CA GLN A 441 -27.33 -10.06 8.84
C GLN A 441 -25.88 -9.57 9.17
N GLU A 442 -25.45 -9.68 10.40
CA GLU A 442 -24.08 -9.35 10.81
C GLU A 442 -23.02 -10.15 10.02
N TYR A 443 -23.30 -11.43 9.74
CA TYR A 443 -22.37 -12.30 9.00
C TYR A 443 -22.37 -11.96 7.52
N ILE A 444 -23.55 -11.62 6.98
CA ILE A 444 -23.75 -11.20 5.60
C ILE A 444 -22.98 -9.91 5.34
N ASP A 445 -23.21 -8.89 6.17
CA ASP A 445 -22.57 -7.58 6.05
C ASP A 445 -21.05 -7.68 6.18
N TYR A 446 -20.56 -8.46 7.15
CA TYR A 446 -19.12 -8.69 7.31
C TYR A 446 -18.50 -9.41 6.10
N PHE A 447 -19.18 -10.41 5.54
CA PHE A 447 -18.72 -11.11 4.33
C PHE A 447 -18.65 -10.17 3.13
N ILE A 448 -19.68 -9.34 2.94
CA ILE A 448 -19.71 -8.34 1.85
C ILE A 448 -18.61 -7.29 2.06
N ALA A 449 -18.43 -6.78 3.29
CA ALA A 449 -17.36 -5.84 3.63
C ALA A 449 -15.96 -6.43 3.36
N TRP A 450 -15.77 -7.72 3.69
CA TRP A 450 -14.53 -8.42 3.39
C TRP A 450 -14.26 -8.54 1.87
N CYS A 451 -15.28 -8.85 1.08
CA CYS A 451 -15.19 -8.88 -0.38
C CYS A 451 -14.93 -7.47 -0.96
N ALA A 452 -15.61 -6.45 -0.44
CA ALA A 452 -15.45 -5.06 -0.84
C ALA A 452 -14.03 -4.56 -0.55
N ASN A 453 -13.43 -4.95 0.57
CA ASN A 453 -12.07 -4.57 0.92
C ASN A 453 -11.03 -5.03 -0.12
N ILE A 454 -11.18 -6.21 -0.71
CA ILE A 454 -10.26 -6.71 -1.75
C ILE A 454 -10.28 -5.79 -2.99
N ILE A 455 -11.42 -5.17 -3.26
CA ILE A 455 -11.63 -4.28 -4.42
C ILE A 455 -11.25 -2.84 -4.09
N GLN A 456 -11.68 -2.32 -2.94
CA GLN A 456 -11.45 -0.93 -2.58
C GLN A 456 -10.03 -0.66 -2.08
N ASN A 457 -9.45 -1.63 -1.35
CA ASN A 457 -8.14 -1.52 -0.72
C ASN A 457 -7.25 -2.72 -1.06
N PRO A 458 -6.96 -2.97 -2.34
CA PRO A 458 -6.20 -4.15 -2.75
C PRO A 458 -4.76 -4.15 -2.21
N ASP A 459 -4.25 -3.02 -1.77
CA ASP A 459 -2.96 -2.83 -1.09
C ASP A 459 -3.04 -2.99 0.43
N ASN A 460 -4.24 -3.07 1.02
CA ASN A 460 -4.47 -3.18 2.46
C ASN A 460 -5.39 -4.36 2.80
N ARG A 461 -4.78 -5.49 3.15
CA ARG A 461 -5.48 -6.75 3.44
C ARG A 461 -6.27 -6.68 4.74
N SER A 462 -7.37 -7.45 4.79
CA SER A 462 -8.14 -7.64 6.02
C SER A 462 -7.38 -8.38 7.13
N CYS A 463 -6.32 -9.14 6.78
CA CYS A 463 -5.61 -10.08 7.67
C CYS A 463 -6.55 -11.11 8.34
N VAL A 464 -7.68 -11.40 7.70
CA VAL A 464 -8.65 -12.41 8.13
C VAL A 464 -8.91 -13.38 6.98
N CYS A 465 -8.74 -14.66 7.26
CA CYS A 465 -9.11 -15.75 6.37
C CYS A 465 -10.59 -16.09 6.55
N MET A 466 -11.35 -16.05 5.47
CA MET A 466 -12.75 -16.47 5.45
C MET A 466 -12.83 -17.98 5.34
N VAL A 467 -13.59 -18.65 6.19
CA VAL A 467 -13.84 -20.10 6.14
C VAL A 467 -15.32 -20.33 5.89
N LEU A 468 -15.65 -20.81 4.70
CA LEU A 468 -16.99 -21.22 4.32
C LEU A 468 -17.13 -22.73 4.56
N TYR A 469 -17.74 -23.06 5.67
CA TYR A 469 -18.03 -24.46 6.03
C TYR A 469 -19.47 -24.81 5.67
N SER A 470 -19.70 -26.03 5.23
CA SER A 470 -21.05 -26.62 5.19
C SER A 470 -20.99 -28.09 5.48
N TYR A 471 -21.97 -28.61 6.19
CA TYR A 471 -22.13 -30.05 6.38
C TYR A 471 -22.49 -30.76 5.06
N GLU A 472 -23.37 -30.13 4.26
CA GLU A 472 -23.82 -30.67 2.98
C GLU A 472 -23.01 -30.10 1.81
N GLU A 473 -22.87 -30.91 0.77
CA GLU A 473 -22.28 -30.47 -0.50
C GLU A 473 -23.32 -29.73 -1.36
N GLY A 474 -22.87 -28.88 -2.28
CA GLY A 474 -23.76 -28.24 -3.25
C GLY A 474 -24.52 -26.99 -2.75
N VAL A 475 -24.20 -26.46 -1.56
CA VAL A 475 -24.84 -25.26 -0.98
C VAL A 475 -24.54 -23.95 -1.74
N GLY A 476 -23.59 -23.96 -2.70
CA GLY A 476 -23.28 -22.78 -3.53
C GLY A 476 -21.97 -22.07 -3.21
N LYS A 477 -21.12 -22.57 -2.28
CA LYS A 477 -19.84 -21.95 -1.89
C LYS A 477 -18.95 -21.61 -3.11
N ASN A 478 -18.76 -22.54 -4.03
CA ASN A 478 -17.95 -22.32 -5.23
C ASN A 478 -18.55 -21.29 -6.18
N MET A 479 -19.85 -21.10 -6.19
CA MET A 479 -20.52 -20.13 -7.06
C MET A 479 -20.23 -18.70 -6.63
N ILE A 480 -20.31 -18.41 -5.33
CA ILE A 480 -19.99 -17.09 -4.81
C ILE A 480 -18.49 -16.78 -4.97
N ILE A 481 -17.62 -17.75 -4.74
CA ILE A 481 -16.17 -17.61 -4.95
C ILE A 481 -15.88 -17.25 -6.43
N LYS A 482 -16.58 -17.89 -7.38
CA LYS A 482 -16.46 -17.58 -8.80
C LYS A 482 -16.96 -16.16 -9.15
N THR A 483 -18.04 -15.70 -8.51
CA THR A 483 -18.50 -14.32 -8.66
C THR A 483 -17.41 -13.33 -8.23
N ILE A 484 -16.79 -13.56 -7.07
CA ILE A 484 -15.68 -12.73 -6.55
C ILE A 484 -14.48 -12.78 -7.51
N GLU A 485 -14.10 -13.98 -7.98
CA GLU A 485 -13.04 -14.14 -8.99
C GLU A 485 -13.29 -13.28 -10.23
N ARG A 486 -14.50 -13.30 -10.74
CA ARG A 486 -14.86 -12.50 -11.91
C ARG A 486 -14.85 -10.99 -11.65
N CYS A 487 -15.14 -10.57 -10.42
CA CYS A 487 -15.02 -9.16 -10.04
C CYS A 487 -13.56 -8.71 -10.02
N ILE A 488 -12.66 -9.48 -9.40
CA ILE A 488 -11.24 -9.13 -9.27
C ILE A 488 -10.41 -9.50 -10.50
N GLY A 489 -10.84 -10.51 -11.28
CA GLY A 489 -10.17 -11.07 -12.46
C GLY A 489 -9.32 -12.31 -12.13
N GLU A 490 -9.42 -13.33 -13.00
CA GLU A 490 -8.74 -14.63 -12.86
C GLU A 490 -7.22 -14.51 -12.59
N LYS A 491 -6.57 -13.52 -13.21
CA LYS A 491 -5.13 -13.28 -13.03
C LYS A 491 -4.73 -12.94 -11.60
N TYR A 492 -5.67 -12.44 -10.78
CA TYR A 492 -5.42 -12.04 -9.39
C TYR A 492 -5.92 -13.04 -8.36
N MET A 493 -6.48 -14.16 -8.81
CA MET A 493 -6.91 -15.24 -7.94
C MET A 493 -6.19 -16.55 -8.27
N ASN A 494 -6.08 -17.43 -7.29
CA ASN A 494 -5.58 -18.78 -7.49
C ASN A 494 -6.40 -19.77 -6.65
N TYR A 495 -6.59 -20.97 -7.21
CA TYR A 495 -7.25 -22.11 -6.56
C TYR A 495 -6.21 -23.12 -6.12
N ILE A 496 -6.27 -23.57 -4.88
CA ILE A 496 -5.35 -24.52 -4.28
C ILE A 496 -6.14 -25.73 -3.78
N SER A 497 -5.83 -26.90 -4.32
CA SER A 497 -6.36 -28.19 -3.88
C SER A 497 -5.37 -29.02 -3.05
N ASP A 498 -4.08 -28.75 -3.18
CA ASP A 498 -2.99 -29.38 -2.42
C ASP A 498 -2.20 -28.29 -1.68
N ALA A 499 -2.67 -27.92 -0.49
CA ALA A 499 -2.05 -26.86 0.28
C ALA A 499 -0.62 -27.20 0.73
N SER A 500 -0.33 -28.47 1.03
CA SER A 500 0.99 -28.91 1.49
C SER A 500 2.08 -28.62 0.45
N ASN A 501 1.81 -28.89 -0.82
CA ASN A 501 2.77 -28.68 -1.89
C ASN A 501 2.66 -27.30 -2.54
N GLN A 502 1.42 -26.83 -2.82
CA GLN A 502 1.19 -25.62 -3.58
C GLN A 502 1.29 -24.35 -2.74
N LEU A 503 0.94 -24.39 -1.44
CA LEU A 503 0.99 -23.24 -0.55
C LEU A 503 2.15 -23.29 0.44
N PHE A 504 2.32 -24.41 1.13
CA PHE A 504 3.32 -24.58 2.20
C PHE A 504 4.64 -25.19 1.73
N GLY A 505 4.70 -25.63 0.48
CA GLY A 505 5.90 -26.21 -0.12
C GLY A 505 7.02 -25.18 -0.29
N LYS A 506 8.28 -25.67 -0.30
CA LYS A 506 9.49 -24.82 -0.39
C LYS A 506 9.52 -23.91 -1.62
N HIS A 507 9.02 -24.39 -2.76
CA HIS A 507 9.02 -23.66 -4.04
C HIS A 507 7.64 -23.09 -4.40
N SER A 508 6.83 -22.73 -3.39
CA SER A 508 5.51 -22.21 -3.62
C SER A 508 5.54 -20.77 -4.16
N SER A 509 4.96 -20.60 -5.34
CA SER A 509 4.71 -19.28 -5.96
C SER A 509 3.20 -18.99 -6.09
N ALA A 510 2.37 -19.73 -5.38
CA ALA A 510 0.91 -19.68 -5.54
C ALA A 510 0.29 -18.31 -5.25
N GLU A 511 0.94 -17.51 -4.40
CA GLU A 511 0.49 -16.19 -3.97
C GLU A 511 1.15 -15.05 -4.76
N MET A 512 2.07 -15.37 -5.67
CA MET A 512 2.76 -14.36 -6.47
C MET A 512 1.77 -13.64 -7.40
N ASN A 513 1.71 -12.33 -7.32
CA ASN A 513 0.78 -11.49 -8.09
C ASN A 513 -0.71 -11.80 -7.87
N LYS A 514 -1.07 -12.25 -6.66
CA LYS A 514 -2.44 -12.60 -6.30
C LYS A 514 -2.98 -11.70 -5.20
N LEU A 515 -4.31 -11.48 -5.24
CA LEU A 515 -5.08 -10.78 -4.21
C LEU A 515 -5.95 -11.76 -3.40
N LEU A 516 -6.30 -12.90 -4.00
CA LEU A 516 -7.16 -13.90 -3.36
C LEU A 516 -6.67 -15.31 -3.64
N ILE A 517 -6.55 -16.10 -2.59
CA ILE A 517 -6.26 -17.53 -2.64
C ILE A 517 -7.46 -18.28 -2.12
N SER A 518 -8.04 -19.16 -2.96
CA SER A 518 -9.09 -20.08 -2.56
C SER A 518 -8.53 -21.46 -2.30
N LEU A 519 -8.69 -21.95 -1.08
CA LEU A 519 -8.35 -23.32 -0.70
C LEU A 519 -9.61 -24.16 -0.79
N ASN A 520 -9.68 -25.03 -1.82
CA ASN A 520 -10.84 -25.87 -2.10
C ASN A 520 -10.57 -27.30 -1.69
N GLU A 521 -11.46 -27.88 -0.87
CA GLU A 521 -11.45 -29.29 -0.47
C GLU A 521 -10.07 -29.80 -0.01
N VAL A 522 -9.23 -28.91 0.48
CA VAL A 522 -7.92 -29.26 0.99
C VAL A 522 -8.10 -30.24 2.14
N LYS A 523 -7.36 -31.35 2.14
CA LYS A 523 -7.40 -32.32 3.23
C LYS A 523 -7.15 -31.60 4.54
N GLY A 524 -8.09 -31.64 5.47
CA GLY A 524 -8.03 -30.92 6.76
C GLY A 524 -6.71 -31.12 7.51
N LYS A 525 -6.07 -32.28 7.32
CA LYS A 525 -4.75 -32.57 7.86
C LYS A 525 -3.67 -31.61 7.40
N ASP A 526 -3.70 -31.13 6.16
CA ASP A 526 -2.63 -30.31 5.57
C ASP A 526 -2.64 -28.88 6.12
N THR A 527 -3.82 -28.27 6.24
CA THR A 527 -3.99 -26.94 6.84
C THR A 527 -3.91 -26.97 8.34
N TYR A 528 -4.46 -28.00 8.99
CA TYR A 528 -4.38 -28.18 10.43
C TYR A 528 -2.92 -28.32 10.91
N THR A 529 -2.13 -29.17 10.24
CA THR A 529 -0.73 -29.40 10.57
C THR A 529 0.14 -28.16 10.34
N ASN A 530 -0.18 -27.36 9.32
CA ASN A 530 0.54 -26.15 8.93
C ASN A 530 -0.14 -24.87 9.42
N THR A 531 -1.07 -24.96 10.38
CA THR A 531 -1.85 -23.80 10.85
C THR A 531 -0.96 -22.62 11.30
N ASP A 532 0.15 -22.90 11.99
CA ASP A 532 1.04 -21.84 12.45
C ASP A 532 1.72 -21.12 11.26
N ILE A 533 2.15 -21.85 10.24
CA ILE A 533 2.68 -21.28 9.00
C ILE A 533 1.58 -20.49 8.28
N PHE A 534 0.37 -21.04 8.25
CA PHE A 534 -0.76 -20.37 7.60
C PHE A 534 -1.14 -19.06 8.32
N LYS A 535 -1.09 -19.04 9.64
CA LYS A 535 -1.31 -17.82 10.44
C LYS A 535 -0.32 -16.70 10.10
N THR A 536 0.95 -17.03 9.85
CA THR A 536 1.93 -16.04 9.41
C THR A 536 1.62 -15.54 8.01
N ARG A 537 1.23 -16.41 7.08
CA ARG A 537 0.82 -16.01 5.73
C ARG A 537 -0.38 -15.06 5.70
N ILE A 538 -1.33 -15.24 6.61
CA ILE A 538 -2.49 -14.34 6.73
C ILE A 538 -2.07 -12.95 7.20
N THR A 539 -1.04 -12.84 8.06
CA THR A 539 -0.71 -11.57 8.74
C THR A 539 0.56 -10.89 8.26
N ASP A 540 1.54 -11.63 7.72
CA ASP A 540 2.84 -11.06 7.40
C ASP A 540 2.79 -10.28 6.07
N ASP A 541 3.32 -9.05 6.08
CA ASP A 541 3.31 -8.15 4.92
C ASP A 541 4.30 -8.56 3.83
N LYS A 542 5.30 -9.34 4.19
CA LYS A 542 6.34 -9.81 3.26
C LYS A 542 6.56 -11.30 3.41
N ARG A 543 7.01 -11.92 2.34
CA ARG A 543 7.38 -13.33 2.34
C ARG A 543 8.48 -13.64 1.34
N GLU A 544 9.24 -14.67 1.66
CA GLU A 544 10.24 -15.24 0.75
C GLU A 544 9.57 -16.23 -0.21
N VAL A 545 9.92 -16.11 -1.49
CA VAL A 545 9.52 -17.04 -2.56
C VAL A 545 10.76 -17.57 -3.25
N GLU A 546 10.90 -18.87 -3.27
CA GLU A 546 11.97 -19.57 -3.99
C GLU A 546 11.40 -20.19 -5.26
N LEU A 547 11.71 -19.63 -6.41
CA LEU A 547 11.35 -20.21 -7.69
C LEU A 547 12.37 -21.32 -8.05
N LYS A 548 11.89 -22.43 -8.60
CA LYS A 548 12.75 -23.57 -8.95
C LYS A 548 13.93 -23.13 -9.82
N GLY A 549 15.16 -23.30 -9.32
CA GLY A 549 16.38 -22.94 -10.02
C GLY A 549 16.69 -21.44 -10.07
N LYS A 550 16.08 -20.61 -9.20
CA LYS A 550 16.35 -19.19 -9.07
C LYS A 550 16.64 -18.83 -7.62
N GLU A 551 17.24 -17.67 -7.41
CA GLU A 551 17.48 -17.12 -6.08
C GLU A 551 16.15 -16.80 -5.38
N THR A 552 16.16 -16.88 -4.05
CA THR A 552 15.02 -16.51 -3.20
C THR A 552 14.74 -15.01 -3.33
N MET A 553 13.48 -14.67 -3.56
CA MET A 553 13.02 -13.28 -3.67
C MET A 553 12.12 -12.95 -2.49
N LEU A 554 12.29 -11.76 -1.92
CA LEU A 554 11.35 -11.20 -0.95
C LEU A 554 10.25 -10.45 -1.71
N ILE A 555 9.00 -10.87 -1.56
CA ILE A 555 7.83 -10.22 -2.18
C ILE A 555 6.90 -9.66 -1.11
N ASN A 556 6.17 -8.59 -1.48
CA ASN A 556 5.06 -8.11 -0.67
C ASN A 556 3.87 -9.08 -0.78
N ASN A 557 3.17 -9.26 0.33
CA ASN A 557 2.02 -10.14 0.41
C ASN A 557 0.72 -9.34 0.45
N TYR A 558 -0.05 -9.41 -0.63
CA TYR A 558 -1.37 -8.76 -0.76
C TYR A 558 -2.52 -9.78 -0.76
N CYS A 559 -2.22 -11.06 -0.48
CA CYS A 559 -3.22 -12.10 -0.56
C CYS A 559 -4.20 -12.10 0.62
N SER A 560 -5.47 -12.09 0.32
CA SER A 560 -6.55 -12.55 1.20
C SER A 560 -6.77 -14.05 0.98
N TYR A 561 -7.34 -14.74 1.97
CA TYR A 561 -7.53 -16.19 1.90
C TYR A 561 -8.99 -16.56 2.18
N ILE A 562 -9.52 -17.48 1.38
CA ILE A 562 -10.82 -18.09 1.57
C ILE A 562 -10.70 -19.61 1.55
N ILE A 563 -11.25 -20.27 2.54
CA ILE A 563 -11.29 -21.74 2.62
C ILE A 563 -12.72 -22.20 2.33
N ASN A 564 -12.87 -23.07 1.37
CA ASN A 564 -14.11 -23.77 1.07
C ASN A 564 -14.00 -25.23 1.52
N THR A 565 -14.81 -25.64 2.51
CA THR A 565 -14.66 -26.94 3.14
C THR A 565 -15.97 -27.54 3.64
N ASN A 566 -16.00 -28.87 3.71
CA ASN A 566 -16.99 -29.66 4.42
C ASN A 566 -16.41 -30.34 5.68
N ASN A 567 -15.15 -29.99 6.01
CA ASN A 567 -14.46 -30.52 7.18
C ASN A 567 -14.22 -29.41 8.21
N LEU A 568 -14.84 -29.53 9.39
CA LEU A 568 -14.71 -28.56 10.48
C LEU A 568 -13.28 -28.48 11.04
N ASN A 569 -12.51 -29.57 10.99
CA ASN A 569 -11.14 -29.64 11.52
C ASN A 569 -10.09 -29.06 10.54
N MET A 570 -10.46 -28.10 9.71
CA MET A 570 -9.55 -27.48 8.74
C MET A 570 -8.48 -26.60 9.36
N VAL A 571 -8.78 -25.94 10.49
CA VAL A 571 -7.86 -25.01 11.13
C VAL A 571 -7.79 -25.25 12.64
N ASN A 572 -6.59 -25.16 13.19
CA ASN A 572 -6.39 -25.18 14.63
C ASN A 572 -6.53 -23.77 15.20
N ALA A 573 -7.77 -23.31 15.33
CA ALA A 573 -8.08 -22.02 15.89
C ALA A 573 -8.30 -22.14 17.41
N GLY A 574 -7.68 -21.25 18.18
CA GLY A 574 -7.90 -21.12 19.62
C GLY A 574 -8.84 -19.96 19.93
N GLU A 575 -9.30 -19.87 21.17
CA GLU A 575 -10.26 -18.85 21.63
C GLU A 575 -9.85 -17.40 21.36
N LYS A 576 -8.53 -17.13 21.40
CA LYS A 576 -7.94 -15.81 21.17
C LYS A 576 -7.45 -15.60 19.72
N ASP A 577 -7.69 -16.56 18.83
CA ASP A 577 -7.29 -16.43 17.43
C ASP A 577 -8.21 -15.43 16.73
N ARG A 578 -7.62 -14.46 16.05
CA ARG A 578 -8.31 -13.36 15.36
C ARG A 578 -8.25 -13.45 13.84
N ARG A 579 -7.64 -14.53 13.31
CA ARG A 579 -7.33 -14.66 11.88
C ARG A 579 -8.36 -15.43 11.07
N PHE A 580 -9.21 -16.22 11.72
CA PHE A 580 -10.20 -17.04 11.03
C PHE A 580 -11.62 -16.55 11.32
N CYS A 581 -12.37 -16.26 10.25
CA CYS A 581 -13.81 -16.02 10.33
C CYS A 581 -14.51 -17.25 9.75
N VAL A 582 -15.16 -18.04 10.60
CA VAL A 582 -15.80 -19.30 10.22
C VAL A 582 -17.30 -19.09 10.05
N MET A 583 -17.79 -19.24 8.83
CA MET A 583 -19.19 -19.09 8.46
C MET A 583 -19.82 -20.45 8.20
N ASP A 584 -20.99 -20.68 8.80
CA ASP A 584 -21.82 -21.84 8.50
C ASP A 584 -22.66 -21.57 7.26
N CYS A 585 -22.41 -22.34 6.20
CA CYS A 585 -23.10 -22.21 4.93
C CYS A 585 -24.25 -23.24 4.91
N ASN A 586 -25.45 -22.79 5.23
CA ASN A 586 -26.66 -23.59 5.28
C ASN A 586 -27.74 -23.02 4.37
N ASN A 587 -27.59 -23.28 3.05
CA ASN A 587 -28.49 -22.70 2.05
C ASN A 587 -29.84 -23.45 2.05
N PRO A 588 -30.96 -22.79 2.39
CA PRO A 588 -32.29 -23.43 2.38
C PRO A 588 -32.76 -23.87 0.99
N ARG A 589 -32.11 -23.36 -0.07
CA ARG A 589 -32.44 -23.70 -1.46
C ARG A 589 -31.53 -24.79 -2.06
N ILE A 590 -30.82 -25.57 -1.24
CA ILE A 590 -29.83 -26.55 -1.67
C ILE A 590 -30.40 -27.57 -2.69
N LEU A 591 -31.68 -27.93 -2.61
CA LEU A 591 -32.33 -28.85 -3.54
C LEU A 591 -32.87 -28.17 -4.81
N ASP A 592 -32.86 -26.84 -4.88
CA ASP A 592 -33.38 -26.07 -5.99
C ASP A 592 -32.33 -25.90 -7.10
N LYS A 593 -32.20 -26.90 -7.95
CA LYS A 593 -31.25 -26.87 -9.08
C LYS A 593 -31.48 -25.69 -10.04
N LEU A 594 -32.72 -25.23 -10.19
CA LEU A 594 -33.04 -24.12 -11.09
C LEU A 594 -32.53 -22.79 -10.52
N TYR A 595 -32.60 -22.59 -9.22
CA TYR A 595 -32.03 -21.44 -8.54
C TYR A 595 -30.52 -21.28 -8.79
N PHE A 596 -29.77 -22.37 -8.64
CA PHE A 596 -28.33 -22.33 -8.90
C PHE A 596 -28.01 -22.15 -10.39
N LEU A 597 -28.78 -22.78 -11.27
CA LEU A 597 -28.60 -22.64 -12.72
C LEU A 597 -28.90 -21.21 -13.18
N ASP A 598 -29.93 -20.60 -12.62
CA ASP A 598 -30.30 -19.20 -12.91
C ASP A 598 -29.23 -18.25 -12.46
N TYR A 599 -28.72 -18.39 -11.23
CA TYR A 599 -27.62 -17.59 -10.73
C TYR A 599 -26.36 -17.75 -11.61
N GLU A 600 -26.00 -18.95 -12.00
CA GLU A 600 -24.84 -19.20 -12.87
C GLU A 600 -25.01 -18.51 -14.23
N LYS A 601 -26.19 -18.56 -14.83
CA LYS A 601 -26.48 -17.97 -16.14
C LYS A 601 -26.57 -16.44 -16.07
N THR A 602 -27.30 -15.93 -15.10
CA THR A 602 -27.64 -14.51 -14.97
C THR A 602 -26.46 -13.72 -14.40
N ILE A 603 -25.74 -14.26 -13.42
CA ILE A 603 -24.63 -13.59 -12.75
C ILE A 603 -23.29 -14.05 -13.33
N ASN A 604 -22.91 -15.30 -13.12
CA ASN A 604 -21.55 -15.76 -13.40
C ASN A 604 -21.18 -15.81 -14.90
N LYS A 605 -22.14 -15.85 -15.82
CA LYS A 605 -21.90 -15.77 -17.26
C LYS A 605 -22.10 -14.39 -17.87
N SER A 606 -22.61 -13.42 -17.12
CA SER A 606 -22.87 -12.06 -17.60
C SER A 606 -21.74 -11.11 -17.21
N ASN A 607 -21.13 -10.43 -18.18
CA ASN A 607 -20.14 -9.39 -17.91
C ASN A 607 -20.80 -8.13 -17.32
N GLU A 608 -22.03 -7.82 -17.73
CA GLU A 608 -22.82 -6.70 -17.22
C GLU A 608 -23.16 -6.90 -15.74
N ALA A 609 -23.66 -8.09 -15.37
CA ALA A 609 -23.97 -8.41 -13.98
C ALA A 609 -22.72 -8.30 -13.08
N ILE A 610 -21.60 -8.86 -13.52
CA ILE A 610 -20.33 -8.77 -12.79
C ILE A 610 -19.86 -7.31 -12.68
N ARG A 611 -20.05 -6.49 -13.71
CA ARG A 611 -19.72 -5.06 -13.65
C ARG A 611 -20.57 -4.31 -12.62
N CYS A 612 -21.86 -4.61 -12.55
CA CYS A 612 -22.76 -4.02 -11.55
C CYS A 612 -22.39 -4.44 -10.12
N ILE A 613 -22.10 -5.74 -9.91
CA ILE A 613 -21.68 -6.26 -8.61
C ILE A 613 -20.31 -5.68 -8.20
N TYR A 614 -19.38 -5.54 -9.15
CA TYR A 614 -18.11 -4.89 -8.90
C TYR A 614 -18.30 -3.45 -8.40
N GLU A 615 -19.18 -2.67 -9.04
CA GLU A 615 -19.46 -1.29 -8.64
C GLU A 615 -20.14 -1.23 -7.27
N TYR A 616 -21.06 -2.14 -6.97
CA TYR A 616 -21.64 -2.28 -5.65
C TYR A 616 -20.58 -2.53 -4.58
N LEU A 617 -19.66 -3.47 -4.80
CA LEU A 617 -18.58 -3.75 -3.85
C LEU A 617 -17.59 -2.58 -3.75
N LYS A 618 -17.35 -1.86 -4.87
CA LYS A 618 -16.47 -0.68 -4.91
C LYS A 618 -17.02 0.50 -4.13
N THR A 619 -18.34 0.63 -4.05
CA THR A 619 -19.02 1.72 -3.35
C THR A 619 -19.60 1.33 -2.00
N TYR A 620 -19.41 0.08 -1.57
CA TYR A 620 -19.91 -0.43 -0.30
C TYR A 620 -19.27 0.31 0.89
N ASP A 621 -20.08 0.72 1.87
CA ASP A 621 -19.58 1.39 3.08
C ASP A 621 -18.98 0.37 4.06
N ILE A 622 -17.69 0.10 3.90
CA ILE A 622 -16.95 -0.83 4.77
C ILE A 622 -16.86 -0.28 6.19
N GLU A 623 -16.70 1.03 6.35
CA GLU A 623 -16.49 1.66 7.66
C GLU A 623 -17.71 1.49 8.58
N ALA A 624 -18.93 1.45 8.03
CA ALA A 624 -20.15 1.19 8.76
C ALA A 624 -20.20 -0.21 9.40
N VAL A 625 -19.53 -1.20 8.78
CA VAL A 625 -19.50 -2.60 9.23
C VAL A 625 -18.23 -2.93 9.99
N VAL A 626 -17.11 -2.39 9.56
CA VAL A 626 -15.76 -2.65 10.09
C VAL A 626 -15.11 -1.33 10.47
N PRO A 627 -15.41 -0.77 11.64
CA PRO A 627 -14.87 0.51 12.07
C PRO A 627 -13.33 0.53 12.08
N ASN A 628 -12.74 1.62 11.59
CA ASN A 628 -11.30 1.81 11.45
C ASN A 628 -10.60 0.72 10.62
N MET A 629 -11.34 0.00 9.78
CA MET A 629 -10.83 -1.11 8.95
C MET A 629 -10.21 -2.25 9.77
N LEU A 630 -10.63 -2.43 11.02
CA LEU A 630 -10.11 -3.45 11.95
C LEU A 630 -10.86 -4.78 11.81
N PHE A 631 -10.71 -5.43 10.65
CA PHE A 631 -11.40 -6.69 10.32
C PHE A 631 -11.22 -7.78 11.37
N SER A 632 -10.05 -7.92 11.96
CA SER A 632 -9.78 -8.93 12.99
C SER A 632 -10.55 -8.69 14.30
N GLU A 633 -10.89 -7.45 14.58
CA GLU A 633 -11.66 -7.05 15.80
C GLU A 633 -13.17 -7.09 15.54
N ALA A 634 -13.61 -6.59 14.37
CA ALA A 634 -15.01 -6.62 13.95
C ALA A 634 -15.51 -8.02 13.53
N ARG A 635 -14.63 -9.00 13.47
CA ARG A 635 -14.96 -10.36 13.04
C ARG A 635 -16.04 -11.02 13.87
N PRO A 636 -17.15 -11.49 13.27
CA PRO A 636 -18.19 -12.22 13.97
C PRO A 636 -17.64 -13.50 14.64
N LYS A 637 -17.98 -13.71 15.88
CA LYS A 637 -17.72 -14.97 16.61
C LYS A 637 -18.92 -15.88 16.46
N THR A 638 -19.02 -16.54 15.31
CA THR A 638 -20.16 -17.41 14.98
C THR A 638 -20.29 -18.59 15.96
N ALA A 639 -21.47 -19.19 16.06
CA ALA A 639 -21.70 -20.38 16.87
C ALA A 639 -20.75 -21.51 16.42
N LEU A 640 -20.60 -21.69 15.12
CA LEU A 640 -19.68 -22.67 14.52
C LEU A 640 -18.21 -22.44 14.89
N TYR A 641 -17.78 -21.17 14.97
CA TYR A 641 -16.42 -20.84 15.44
C TYR A 641 -16.22 -21.25 16.90
N LYS A 642 -17.22 -21.03 17.76
CA LYS A 642 -17.16 -21.44 19.17
C LYS A 642 -17.08 -22.95 19.29
N GLU A 643 -17.90 -23.68 18.54
CA GLU A 643 -17.87 -25.15 18.46
C GLU A 643 -16.50 -25.66 17.98
N LEU A 644 -15.94 -25.09 16.90
CA LEU A 644 -14.59 -25.40 16.42
C LEU A 644 -13.53 -25.23 17.54
N VAL A 645 -13.59 -24.14 18.27
CA VAL A 645 -12.68 -23.86 19.39
C VAL A 645 -12.86 -24.89 20.51
N GLU A 646 -14.09 -25.25 20.83
CA GLU A 646 -14.38 -26.29 21.82
C GLU A 646 -13.87 -27.65 21.36
N CYS A 647 -14.15 -28.05 20.11
CA CYS A 647 -13.61 -29.28 19.54
C CYS A 647 -12.07 -29.32 19.55
N ASN A 648 -11.41 -28.20 19.33
CA ASN A 648 -9.95 -28.11 19.40
C ASN A 648 -9.42 -28.12 20.86
N LYS A 649 -10.21 -27.68 21.84
CA LYS A 649 -9.90 -27.78 23.28
C LYS A 649 -10.12 -29.19 23.82
N GLN A 650 -11.05 -29.92 23.25
CA GLN A 650 -11.59 -31.15 23.81
C GLN A 650 -10.60 -32.31 23.81
N LYS A 651 -9.71 -32.44 22.83
CA LYS A 651 -8.83 -33.62 22.71
C LYS A 651 -7.88 -33.83 23.88
N GLU A 652 -7.28 -32.78 24.41
CA GLU A 652 -6.42 -32.89 25.58
C GLU A 652 -7.25 -33.04 26.87
N TRP A 653 -8.45 -32.46 26.94
CA TRP A 653 -9.36 -32.59 28.08
C TRP A 653 -10.08 -33.93 28.08
N ASP A 654 -10.46 -34.49 26.94
CA ASP A 654 -11.00 -35.84 26.80
C ASP A 654 -9.95 -36.89 27.24
N PHE A 655 -8.68 -36.66 26.88
CA PHE A 655 -7.60 -37.48 27.43
C PHE A 655 -7.49 -37.35 28.96
N MET A 656 -7.68 -36.13 29.49
CA MET A 656 -7.65 -35.92 30.94
C MET A 656 -8.76 -36.67 31.67
N GLU A 657 -9.94 -36.85 31.09
CA GLU A 657 -11.00 -37.66 31.67
C GLU A 657 -10.60 -39.12 31.77
N GLN A 658 -10.06 -39.68 30.71
CA GLN A 658 -9.55 -41.06 30.73
C GLN A 658 -8.37 -41.19 31.71
N PHE A 659 -7.42 -40.25 31.67
CA PHE A 659 -6.32 -40.17 32.61
C PHE A 659 -6.83 -40.16 34.07
N ALA A 660 -7.78 -39.29 34.37
CA ALA A 660 -8.36 -39.20 35.70
C ALA A 660 -9.01 -40.51 36.15
N TYR A 661 -9.76 -41.15 35.26
CA TYR A 661 -10.37 -42.45 35.51
C TYR A 661 -9.34 -43.54 35.86
N GLU A 662 -8.22 -43.61 35.17
CA GLU A 662 -7.16 -44.57 35.43
C GLU A 662 -6.41 -44.33 36.74
N TYR A 663 -6.17 -43.06 37.10
CA TYR A 663 -5.33 -42.68 38.25
C TYR A 663 -6.08 -42.34 39.52
N ILE A 664 -7.40 -42.14 39.50
CA ILE A 664 -8.23 -41.85 40.68
C ILE A 664 -8.16 -42.94 41.75
N ASN A 665 -8.01 -44.22 41.32
CA ASN A 665 -7.96 -45.35 42.20
C ASN A 665 -6.55 -45.96 42.34
N GLY A 666 -5.51 -45.22 41.88
CA GLY A 666 -4.13 -45.63 42.00
C GLY A 666 -3.62 -45.68 43.43
N ARG A 667 -2.55 -46.45 43.67
CA ARG A 667 -1.85 -46.45 44.98
C ARG A 667 -1.17 -45.09 45.19
N THR A 668 -1.54 -44.44 46.28
CA THR A 668 -0.99 -43.13 46.63
C THR A 668 0.17 -43.26 47.63
N ASP A 669 1.05 -42.26 47.63
CA ASP A 669 2.04 -42.02 48.68
C ASP A 669 1.37 -41.57 50.00
N GLU A 670 2.16 -41.34 51.05
CA GLU A 670 1.67 -40.87 52.36
C GLU A 670 0.99 -39.51 52.31
N TYR A 671 1.20 -38.73 51.21
CA TYR A 671 0.60 -37.44 50.96
C TYR A 671 -0.63 -37.51 50.03
N GLY A 672 -1.11 -38.70 49.68
CA GLY A 672 -2.26 -38.85 48.79
C GLY A 672 -1.97 -38.53 47.31
N ARG A 673 -0.72 -38.70 46.86
CA ARG A 673 -0.27 -38.37 45.53
C ARG A 673 0.17 -39.63 44.77
N VAL A 674 0.00 -39.62 43.46
CA VAL A 674 0.53 -40.65 42.53
C VAL A 674 1.63 -40.02 41.68
N PHE A 675 2.78 -40.66 41.53
CA PHE A 675 3.80 -40.24 40.59
C PHE A 675 3.53 -40.84 39.19
N VAL A 676 3.52 -39.98 38.18
CA VAL A 676 3.36 -40.34 36.77
C VAL A 676 4.56 -39.82 36.02
N SER A 677 5.41 -40.70 35.51
CA SER A 677 6.57 -40.26 34.72
C SER A 677 6.13 -39.68 33.38
N TYR A 678 6.93 -38.78 32.80
CA TYR A 678 6.64 -38.22 31.48
C TYR A 678 6.57 -39.27 30.38
N LYS A 679 7.24 -40.39 30.56
CA LYS A 679 7.22 -41.53 29.65
C LYS A 679 5.86 -42.26 29.74
N GLU A 680 5.37 -42.52 30.95
CA GLU A 680 4.04 -43.11 31.19
C GLU A 680 2.95 -42.23 30.63
N LEU A 681 2.94 -40.94 30.99
CA LEU A 681 1.97 -39.98 30.49
C LEU A 681 1.89 -39.93 28.95
N TRP A 682 3.06 -40.01 28.29
CA TRP A 682 3.13 -40.08 26.85
C TRP A 682 2.58 -41.39 26.29
N ASN A 683 2.85 -42.47 26.92
CA ASN A 683 2.34 -43.81 26.50
C ASN A 683 0.82 -43.88 26.68
N ASP A 684 0.27 -43.33 27.75
CA ASP A 684 -1.17 -43.25 28.01
C ASP A 684 -1.87 -42.38 26.96
N TYR A 685 -1.30 -41.25 26.62
CA TYR A 685 -1.83 -40.39 25.56
C TYR A 685 -1.75 -41.06 24.17
N ARG A 686 -0.69 -41.82 23.89
CA ARG A 686 -0.59 -42.60 22.65
C ARG A 686 -1.68 -43.67 22.59
N ARG A 687 -1.91 -44.39 23.68
CA ARG A 687 -2.96 -45.41 23.81
C ARG A 687 -4.35 -44.78 23.61
N TYR A 688 -4.59 -43.67 24.24
CA TYR A 688 -5.82 -42.88 24.05
C TYR A 688 -6.03 -42.51 22.57
N CYS A 689 -5.01 -41.98 21.91
CA CYS A 689 -5.09 -41.62 20.49
C CYS A 689 -5.34 -42.82 19.59
N GLN A 690 -4.69 -43.95 19.84
CA GLN A 690 -4.90 -45.20 19.08
C GLN A 690 -6.34 -45.71 19.23
N ASN A 691 -6.86 -45.71 20.46
CA ASN A 691 -8.20 -46.18 20.76
C ASN A 691 -9.31 -45.31 20.15
N ASN A 692 -9.03 -44.02 19.96
CA ASN A 692 -9.98 -43.04 19.44
C ASN A 692 -9.70 -42.66 17.97
N ASN A 693 -8.86 -43.42 17.25
CA ASN A 693 -8.48 -43.18 15.86
C ASN A 693 -7.91 -41.77 15.61
N ILE A 694 -7.24 -41.15 16.61
CA ILE A 694 -6.59 -39.87 16.52
C ILE A 694 -5.19 -40.07 15.93
N ASP A 695 -4.92 -39.40 14.82
CA ASP A 695 -3.65 -39.54 14.11
C ASP A 695 -2.51 -38.77 14.84
N LEU A 696 -1.48 -39.50 15.22
CA LEU A 696 -0.29 -39.02 15.93
C LEU A 696 0.85 -38.58 14.99
N ILE A 697 0.63 -38.55 13.68
CA ILE A 697 1.69 -38.26 12.71
C ILE A 697 2.26 -36.86 13.03
N LYS A 698 3.52 -36.81 13.48
CA LYS A 698 4.33 -35.63 13.86
C LYS A 698 4.19 -35.12 15.30
N LEU A 699 3.45 -35.75 16.21
CA LEU A 699 3.48 -35.38 17.60
C LEU A 699 4.61 -36.16 18.34
N SER A 700 5.69 -35.46 18.72
CA SER A 700 6.73 -36.06 19.57
C SER A 700 6.32 -35.99 21.04
N SER A 701 6.90 -36.87 21.87
CA SER A 701 6.70 -36.85 23.35
C SER A 701 7.02 -35.47 23.95
N ARG A 702 8.06 -34.80 23.45
CA ARG A 702 8.46 -33.45 23.90
C ARG A 702 7.39 -32.42 23.58
N ARG A 703 6.78 -32.47 22.40
CA ARG A 703 5.73 -31.53 21.99
C ARG A 703 4.41 -31.82 22.72
N PHE A 704 4.06 -33.06 22.93
CA PHE A 704 2.91 -33.43 23.76
C PHE A 704 3.05 -32.90 25.19
N LEU A 705 4.20 -33.13 25.84
CA LEU A 705 4.45 -32.63 27.19
C LEU A 705 4.42 -31.10 27.28
N PHE A 706 4.87 -30.43 26.25
CA PHE A 706 4.72 -28.97 26.17
C PHE A 706 3.26 -28.54 26.12
N ILE A 707 2.45 -29.18 25.28
CA ILE A 707 1.02 -28.91 25.15
C ILE A 707 0.30 -29.23 26.44
N PHE A 708 0.51 -30.41 27.01
CA PHE A 708 -0.06 -30.83 28.28
C PHE A 708 0.24 -29.84 29.42
N ASN A 709 1.48 -29.43 29.56
CA ASN A 709 1.87 -28.42 30.52
C ASN A 709 1.13 -27.09 30.34
N ARG A 710 1.02 -26.63 29.10
CA ARG A 710 0.45 -25.34 28.80
C ARG A 710 -1.08 -25.33 28.91
N THR A 711 -1.71 -26.38 28.40
CA THR A 711 -3.17 -26.45 28.27
C THR A 711 -3.81 -27.01 29.56
N ILE A 712 -3.32 -28.15 30.03
CA ILE A 712 -3.91 -28.82 31.18
C ILE A 712 -3.37 -28.24 32.49
N VAL A 713 -2.09 -28.39 32.75
CA VAL A 713 -1.49 -27.95 34.03
C VAL A 713 -1.63 -26.44 34.22
N GLY A 714 -1.32 -25.67 33.16
CA GLY A 714 -1.46 -24.21 33.18
C GLY A 714 -2.93 -23.73 33.24
N GLY A 715 -3.87 -24.49 32.67
CA GLY A 715 -5.30 -24.21 32.77
C GLY A 715 -5.82 -24.48 34.19
N LEU A 716 -5.46 -25.59 34.79
CA LEU A 716 -5.85 -26.00 36.13
C LEU A 716 -5.27 -25.06 37.22
N ASN A 717 -3.99 -24.67 37.08
CA ASN A 717 -3.36 -23.74 38.04
C ASN A 717 -3.93 -22.33 38.06
N LYS A 718 -4.74 -21.93 37.08
CA LYS A 718 -5.50 -20.67 37.13
C LYS A 718 -6.68 -20.70 38.08
N ASN A 719 -7.13 -21.89 38.47
CA ASN A 719 -8.18 -22.08 39.42
C ASN A 719 -7.57 -22.52 40.74
N LYS A 720 -7.65 -21.68 41.79
CA LYS A 720 -7.14 -21.98 43.14
C LYS A 720 -7.59 -23.34 43.70
N LYS A 721 -8.74 -23.83 43.23
CA LYS A 721 -9.32 -25.14 43.65
C LYS A 721 -8.48 -26.34 43.15
N TYR A 722 -7.82 -26.17 41.97
CA TYR A 722 -7.03 -27.19 41.34
C TYR A 722 -5.52 -26.85 41.24
N GLU A 723 -5.12 -25.71 41.84
CA GLU A 723 -3.73 -25.32 41.93
C GLU A 723 -2.93 -26.46 42.62
N ASP A 724 -1.76 -26.77 42.09
CA ASP A 724 -0.89 -27.87 42.50
C ASP A 724 -1.51 -29.30 42.38
N MET A 725 -2.52 -29.48 41.54
CA MET A 725 -2.98 -30.83 41.19
C MET A 725 -1.90 -31.63 40.51
N PHE A 726 -1.04 -30.97 39.70
CA PHE A 726 0.13 -31.53 39.06
C PHE A 726 1.39 -30.80 39.52
N VAL A 727 2.26 -31.45 40.28
CA VAL A 727 3.54 -30.91 40.75
C VAL A 727 4.69 -31.60 40.02
N LYS A 728 5.55 -30.81 39.33
CA LYS A 728 6.74 -31.34 38.62
C LYS A 728 7.80 -31.77 39.60
N GLU A 729 8.20 -33.02 39.54
CA GLU A 729 9.28 -33.55 40.38
C GLU A 729 10.07 -34.65 39.62
N THR A 730 11.16 -35.12 40.28
CA THR A 730 11.94 -36.26 39.80
C THR A 730 11.86 -37.34 40.87
N ASN A 731 11.43 -38.53 40.51
CA ASN A 731 11.39 -39.69 41.38
C ASN A 731 12.16 -40.83 40.73
N ASN A 732 13.06 -41.48 41.48
CA ASN A 732 13.94 -42.55 41.02
C ASN A 732 14.63 -42.28 39.66
N ASN A 733 15.18 -41.07 39.50
CA ASN A 733 15.79 -40.55 38.27
C ASN A 733 14.88 -40.37 37.06
N GLU A 734 13.57 -40.55 37.22
CA GLU A 734 12.57 -40.25 36.18
C GLU A 734 11.89 -38.91 36.47
N ARG A 735 11.77 -38.07 35.43
CA ARG A 735 11.02 -36.82 35.48
C ARG A 735 9.54 -37.07 35.25
N GLY A 736 8.69 -36.45 36.07
CA GLY A 736 7.24 -36.64 35.95
C GLY A 736 6.45 -35.61 36.75
N TYR A 737 5.23 -35.97 37.06
CA TYR A 737 4.32 -35.23 37.92
C TYR A 737 3.94 -36.08 39.14
N TYR A 738 3.95 -35.47 40.33
CA TYR A 738 3.11 -35.95 41.42
C TYR A 738 1.71 -35.37 41.22
N VAL A 739 0.73 -36.26 41.10
CA VAL A 739 -0.66 -35.91 40.87
C VAL A 739 -1.42 -36.05 42.20
N ASN A 740 -2.02 -34.96 42.66
CA ASN A 740 -2.87 -34.97 43.86
C ASN A 740 -4.23 -35.64 43.57
N VAL A 741 -4.44 -36.84 44.05
CA VAL A 741 -5.59 -37.67 43.72
C VAL A 741 -6.89 -37.07 44.30
N SER A 742 -6.87 -36.39 45.42
CA SER A 742 -8.07 -35.74 45.98
C SER A 742 -8.53 -34.59 45.08
N LYS A 743 -7.59 -33.77 44.57
CA LYS A 743 -7.90 -32.69 43.62
C LYS A 743 -8.35 -33.25 42.27
N LEU A 744 -7.75 -34.37 41.84
CA LEU A 744 -8.11 -35.05 40.59
C LEU A 744 -9.56 -35.61 40.67
N LYS A 745 -9.93 -36.23 41.82
CA LYS A 745 -11.31 -36.70 42.09
C LYS A 745 -12.30 -35.55 42.04
N LEU A 746 -11.94 -34.45 42.65
CA LEU A 746 -12.80 -33.27 42.72
C LEU A 746 -13.03 -32.70 41.30
N TRP A 747 -11.98 -32.53 40.53
CA TRP A 747 -12.06 -32.07 39.14
C TRP A 747 -12.92 -33.00 38.28
N PHE A 748 -12.67 -34.33 38.38
CA PHE A 748 -13.41 -35.35 37.64
C PHE A 748 -14.91 -35.30 37.95
N ALA A 749 -15.26 -35.20 39.22
CA ALA A 749 -16.67 -35.13 39.66
C ALA A 749 -17.41 -33.88 39.22
N GLU A 750 -16.69 -32.77 38.98
CA GLU A 750 -17.27 -31.50 38.53
C GLU A 750 -17.35 -31.37 37.03
N THR A 751 -16.49 -32.10 36.27
CA THR A 751 -16.40 -32.04 34.79
C THR A 751 -17.40 -32.97 34.12
N ILE A 752 -17.78 -34.10 34.80
CA ILE A 752 -18.69 -35.14 34.24
C ILE A 752 -20.16 -34.86 34.64
N ARG A 753 -20.49 -33.67 35.04
CA ARG A 753 -21.89 -33.24 35.16
C ARG A 753 -22.31 -32.62 33.82
#